data_50e0be2536f26a8b1899a8c4b72586ad
#
_entry.id   50e0be2536f26a8b1899a8c4b72586ad
#
_cell.length_a   1.000
_cell.length_b   1.000
_cell.length_c   1.000
_cell.angle_alpha   90.00
_cell.angle_beta   90.00
_cell.angle_gamma   90.00
#
_symmetry.space_group_name_H-M   'P 1'
#
loop_
_entity.id
_entity.type
_entity.pdbx_description
1 polymer ?
#
loop_
_entity_poly.entity_id
_entity_poly.type
_entity_poly.pdbx_seq_one_letter_code
_entity_poly.pdbx_strand_id
1 'polypeptide(L)'
;MKKNYSWLLFLLLSPLVVSAQPLEQDASFLTGKLENGLTYYIRHNAKEPGIADFYIAQRVGSILEEPRQRGLAHFLEHMAFNGTTNFRGDGKSPGIVPWCESVGVKFGANLNAYTSVDQTVYNISAVPVRRKAVLDSALLILHDWSHNLLLTDKEIDKERGVIHEEWRTRRAGKATQRMMERVLPVVYRGTKYEDCLPIGSMDIVDNFPYKDLRDYYKKWYRPDLQAVIVVGDIDPAEVEAKIKRLFGSIPRPKHAAERVYYPVTDNDRMIVATDRDSEQPIMLANLYMKHNVVPDGEKSNVGYLRDNYIESLIISMLNARLQEVQQQAVPPFLSATAHAGRFLVSRTKDAFWLSFGCRQENVKGSFDAAIAESERARRYGFTEGELQRAQDRQLKVAERQYAERNDRRNRYFVNKALQHFLSAEPVVTETLQLELIRQFNRTVTPEQVNRAAKRLISDKNQVLVVYAPDKPEFKLPPNDTLEQYVLNAQAATYAPYSEPQLAGELIPQLPQPGTIVGERTGAYGTKVLELSNGTTVYVKPTDFSKDQITMRLWGEGGTSRYPDSDAPNFPFVASAITDAGVGTFDKNTLRKMLSSKIAGVTPSISDDTQQLSGKSSVKDLKTMLELTYLYFDQPRRDTVAFNGAIDRMRSFLTNREANPQVSYNDSLVAILYGNHPRMQPTKRETLDRVSYDRVWQIYRESFADASKFKMLLVGNVDIDSLRPLLCQYVATLPSSKNNTATAEPTSRKKYPTPDVRNADETHLFKKRMNTPSALVNIFYTFEEPYTPKSDLALDVLQRVLQTAYTDSVREEKGGTYGVSVGYALEKDNRPTAMLRISFRTDPAKYETLIPIVYRQVAHIADRGPNPVSMDKVKKYLLKTYGQNIIDNGYWDYVIYHRLQDGIDFHTDYEQLVRNLTAGDVQQMAKDLLGSHRRIEVTMLSE
;
A
#
# COMPACT_ATOMS: atom_id res chain seq x y z
N MET A 1 12.36 61.25 16.41
CA MET A 1 12.31 59.89 15.77
C MET A 1 12.93 58.88 16.70
N LYS A 2 12.12 58.25 17.56
CA LYS A 2 12.53 57.08 18.37
C LYS A 2 11.71 55.90 17.89
N LYS A 3 12.38 54.95 17.21
CA LYS A 3 11.78 53.67 16.83
C LYS A 3 11.87 52.72 18.03
N ASN A 4 10.72 52.23 18.46
CA ASN A 4 10.58 51.26 19.51
C ASN A 4 11.12 49.89 19.03
N TYR A 5 12.23 49.43 19.63
CA TYR A 5 12.66 48.04 19.63
C TYR A 5 12.16 47.42 20.94
N SER A 6 10.92 46.96 20.99
CA SER A 6 10.33 46.36 22.19
C SER A 6 9.74 44.96 21.94
N TRP A 7 10.14 44.24 20.90
CA TRP A 7 9.59 42.91 20.54
C TRP A 7 10.61 41.75 20.55
N LEU A 8 11.83 41.98 21.08
CA LEU A 8 12.89 40.95 21.04
C LEU A 8 13.26 40.34 22.41
N LEU A 9 12.45 40.57 23.46
CA LEU A 9 12.79 40.11 24.81
C LEU A 9 11.75 39.14 25.43
N PHE A 10 10.89 38.48 24.64
CA PHE A 10 9.89 37.53 25.17
C PHE A 10 10.10 36.06 24.77
N LEU A 11 11.26 35.68 24.24
CA LEU A 11 11.53 34.32 23.73
C LEU A 11 12.32 33.42 24.70
N LEU A 12 12.39 33.75 25.97
CA LEU A 12 13.01 32.96 27.04
C LEU A 12 12.06 32.60 28.18
N LEU A 13 10.77 32.48 27.95
CA LEU A 13 9.79 32.08 28.96
C LEU A 13 9.41 30.61 28.77
N SER A 14 9.88 29.83 29.69
CA SER A 14 9.53 28.45 30.16
C SER A 14 8.84 27.46 29.14
N PRO A 15 9.26 26.20 29.12
CA PRO A 15 8.66 25.16 28.27
C PRO A 15 7.15 24.92 28.49
N LEU A 16 6.60 25.37 29.57
CA LEU A 16 5.16 25.28 29.89
C LEU A 16 4.28 26.24 29.09
N VAL A 17 4.78 27.42 28.70
CA VAL A 17 4.00 28.41 27.95
C VAL A 17 3.86 28.04 26.47
N VAL A 18 4.86 27.39 25.90
CA VAL A 18 4.84 26.93 24.50
C VAL A 18 3.84 25.77 24.30
N SER A 19 3.64 24.95 25.30
CA SER A 19 2.74 23.78 25.23
C SER A 19 1.26 24.13 25.06
N ALA A 20 0.82 25.28 25.58
CA ALA A 20 -0.59 25.71 25.56
C ALA A 20 -0.91 26.65 24.37
N GLN A 21 0.06 26.86 23.45
CA GLN A 21 -0.15 27.76 22.33
C GLN A 21 -1.13 27.10 21.34
N PRO A 22 -2.27 27.75 20.98
CA PRO A 22 -3.18 27.25 19.97
C PRO A 22 -2.50 27.13 18.60
N LEU A 23 -2.86 26.10 17.86
CA LEU A 23 -2.37 25.90 16.50
C LEU A 23 -3.16 26.75 15.50
N GLU A 24 -2.44 27.44 14.63
CA GLU A 24 -3.04 28.10 13.48
C GLU A 24 -3.51 27.04 12.48
N GLN A 25 -4.79 27.09 12.13
CA GLN A 25 -5.38 26.19 11.14
C GLN A 25 -5.02 26.65 9.73
N ASP A 26 -4.93 25.69 8.78
CA ASP A 26 -4.65 25.98 7.38
C ASP A 26 -5.81 26.80 6.76
N ALA A 27 -5.62 28.10 6.62
CA ALA A 27 -6.61 29.04 6.09
C ALA A 27 -6.98 28.80 4.61
N SER A 28 -6.27 27.94 3.90
CA SER A 28 -6.63 27.55 2.53
C SER A 28 -7.82 26.58 2.47
N PHE A 29 -8.26 26.05 3.61
CA PHE A 29 -9.56 25.40 3.73
C PHE A 29 -10.64 26.40 4.10
N LEU A 30 -11.63 26.54 3.22
CA LEU A 30 -12.90 27.18 3.59
C LEU A 30 -13.73 26.18 4.39
N THR A 31 -13.81 26.39 5.68
CA THR A 31 -14.53 25.50 6.61
C THR A 31 -15.73 26.21 7.23
N GLY A 32 -16.79 25.47 7.46
CA GLY A 32 -17.96 26.01 8.13
C GLY A 32 -18.89 24.93 8.67
N LYS A 33 -19.91 25.39 9.38
CA LYS A 33 -20.96 24.52 9.94
C LYS A 33 -22.31 25.14 9.63
N LEU A 34 -23.23 24.36 9.04
CA LEU A 34 -24.58 24.80 8.75
C LEU A 34 -25.43 24.81 10.03
N GLU A 35 -26.57 25.51 9.99
CA GLU A 35 -27.50 25.59 11.12
C GLU A 35 -28.04 24.24 11.58
N ASN A 36 -28.18 23.29 10.64
CA ASN A 36 -28.58 21.92 10.96
C ASN A 36 -27.46 21.05 11.54
N GLY A 37 -26.24 21.58 11.64
CA GLY A 37 -25.10 20.91 12.25
C GLY A 37 -24.09 20.29 11.27
N LEU A 38 -24.38 20.24 9.96
CA LEU A 38 -23.48 19.69 8.97
C LEU A 38 -22.21 20.55 8.86
N THR A 39 -21.05 19.90 8.88
CA THR A 39 -19.74 20.54 8.69
C THR A 39 -19.34 20.47 7.22
N TYR A 40 -18.57 21.45 6.72
CA TYR A 40 -17.99 21.36 5.39
C TYR A 40 -16.54 21.82 5.37
N TYR A 41 -15.77 21.24 4.44
CA TYR A 41 -14.40 21.59 4.12
C TYR A 41 -14.28 21.74 2.61
N ILE A 42 -13.84 22.88 2.14
CA ILE A 42 -13.68 23.18 0.72
C ILE A 42 -12.27 23.73 0.51
N ARG A 43 -11.56 23.20 -0.49
CA ARG A 43 -10.22 23.67 -0.83
C ARG A 43 -10.01 23.72 -2.33
N HIS A 44 -9.55 24.85 -2.84
CA HIS A 44 -9.04 24.92 -4.20
C HIS A 44 -7.67 24.24 -4.29
N ASN A 45 -7.48 23.38 -5.31
CA ASN A 45 -6.21 22.75 -5.65
C ASN A 45 -6.12 22.55 -7.17
N ALA A 46 -5.22 23.30 -7.81
CA ALA A 46 -5.03 23.28 -9.26
C ALA A 46 -4.03 22.22 -9.76
N LYS A 47 -3.47 21.40 -8.88
CA LYS A 47 -2.48 20.37 -9.27
C LYS A 47 -3.04 19.34 -10.26
N GLU A 48 -4.34 19.06 -10.17
CA GLU A 48 -5.08 18.19 -11.09
C GLU A 48 -6.11 19.03 -11.84
N PRO A 49 -5.74 19.65 -12.99
CA PRO A 49 -6.58 20.64 -13.67
C PRO A 49 -7.93 20.08 -14.13
N GLY A 50 -9.02 20.76 -13.76
CA GLY A 50 -10.39 20.37 -14.09
C GLY A 50 -10.88 19.11 -13.35
N ILE A 51 -10.21 18.70 -12.27
CA ILE A 51 -10.53 17.52 -11.48
C ILE A 51 -10.82 17.94 -10.02
N ALA A 52 -11.82 17.30 -9.40
CA ALA A 52 -12.10 17.46 -7.98
C ALA A 52 -12.53 16.14 -7.33
N ASP A 53 -12.31 16.06 -6.02
CA ASP A 53 -12.69 14.95 -5.14
C ASP A 53 -13.84 15.39 -4.22
N PHE A 54 -14.85 14.53 -4.08
CA PHE A 54 -16.07 14.77 -3.31
C PHE A 54 -16.22 13.66 -2.29
N TYR A 55 -16.31 14.03 -1.00
CA TYR A 55 -16.44 13.09 0.10
C TYR A 55 -17.57 13.50 1.03
N ILE A 56 -18.29 12.51 1.57
CA ILE A 56 -19.11 12.70 2.76
C ILE A 56 -18.66 11.72 3.83
N ALA A 57 -18.24 12.25 4.96
CA ALA A 57 -17.80 11.52 6.13
C ALA A 57 -18.85 11.56 7.23
N GLN A 58 -19.02 10.44 7.91
CA GLN A 58 -20.00 10.29 8.99
C GLN A 58 -19.34 9.73 10.23
N ARG A 59 -19.60 10.32 11.40
CA ARG A 59 -19.21 9.79 12.72
C ARG A 59 -20.20 8.69 13.16
N VAL A 60 -20.49 7.78 12.21
CA VAL A 60 -21.47 6.69 12.34
C VAL A 60 -20.85 5.41 11.86
N GLY A 61 -20.86 4.38 12.68
CA GLY A 61 -20.29 3.07 12.34
C GLY A 61 -20.91 1.98 13.19
N SER A 62 -20.39 0.76 13.11
CA SER A 62 -20.97 -0.43 13.72
C SER A 62 -21.09 -0.39 15.25
N ILE A 63 -20.30 0.44 15.94
CA ILE A 63 -20.42 0.62 17.40
C ILE A 63 -21.79 1.14 17.84
N LEU A 64 -22.54 1.78 16.94
CA LEU A 64 -23.86 2.35 17.22
C LEU A 64 -25.01 1.36 16.98
N GLU A 65 -24.70 0.18 16.48
CA GLU A 65 -25.68 -0.87 16.25
C GLU A 65 -26.26 -1.41 17.58
N GLU A 66 -27.55 -1.70 17.56
CA GLU A 66 -28.19 -2.49 18.58
C GLU A 66 -27.86 -3.99 18.33
N PRO A 67 -27.97 -4.88 19.32
CA PRO A 67 -27.65 -6.31 19.14
C PRO A 67 -28.33 -6.97 17.92
N ARG A 68 -29.58 -6.58 17.62
CA ARG A 68 -30.35 -7.06 16.43
C ARG A 68 -29.96 -6.40 15.13
N GLN A 69 -29.06 -5.39 15.15
CA GLN A 69 -28.63 -4.61 14.00
C GLN A 69 -27.19 -4.90 13.59
N ARG A 70 -26.53 -5.91 14.16
CA ARG A 70 -25.12 -6.20 13.92
C ARG A 70 -24.83 -6.52 12.46
N GLY A 71 -24.08 -5.62 11.81
CA GLY A 71 -23.77 -5.66 10.38
C GLY A 71 -24.56 -4.65 9.55
N LEU A 72 -25.53 -3.95 10.12
CA LEU A 72 -26.40 -3.04 9.37
C LEU A 72 -25.72 -1.72 9.03
N ALA A 73 -24.71 -1.29 9.76
CA ALA A 73 -23.90 -0.12 9.40
C ALA A 73 -23.18 -0.35 8.07
N HIS A 74 -22.57 -1.51 7.91
CA HIS A 74 -21.89 -1.93 6.68
C HIS A 74 -22.90 -2.25 5.56
N PHE A 75 -24.01 -2.90 5.90
CA PHE A 75 -25.08 -3.13 4.94
C PHE A 75 -25.64 -1.83 4.34
N LEU A 76 -25.79 -0.81 5.18
CA LEU A 76 -26.25 0.51 4.77
C LEU A 76 -25.24 1.20 3.82
N GLU A 77 -23.95 0.99 4.01
CA GLU A 77 -22.92 1.44 3.09
C GLU A 77 -23.16 0.92 1.69
N HIS A 78 -23.39 -0.38 1.53
CA HIS A 78 -23.70 -1.01 0.24
C HIS A 78 -24.98 -0.45 -0.38
N MET A 79 -26.02 -0.28 0.44
CA MET A 79 -27.29 0.27 -0.02
C MET A 79 -27.20 1.69 -0.58
N ALA A 80 -26.18 2.44 -0.22
CA ALA A 80 -25.96 3.79 -0.77
C ALA A 80 -25.69 3.81 -2.28
N PHE A 81 -25.31 2.68 -2.87
CA PHE A 81 -25.10 2.51 -4.31
C PHE A 81 -26.34 1.95 -5.03
N ASN A 82 -27.33 1.44 -4.29
CA ASN A 82 -28.49 0.68 -4.78
C ASN A 82 -29.78 1.52 -4.90
N GLY A 83 -29.64 2.81 -5.14
CA GLY A 83 -30.73 3.72 -5.44
C GLY A 83 -30.96 4.80 -4.39
N THR A 84 -31.08 6.01 -4.88
CA THR A 84 -31.40 7.21 -4.09
C THR A 84 -32.56 7.98 -4.74
N THR A 85 -33.05 9.00 -4.07
CA THR A 85 -34.20 9.77 -4.58
C THR A 85 -33.95 10.35 -5.98
N ASN A 86 -32.75 10.86 -6.26
CA ASN A 86 -32.40 11.47 -7.54
C ASN A 86 -31.71 10.50 -8.50
N PHE A 87 -31.08 9.44 -8.01
CA PHE A 87 -30.35 8.44 -8.80
C PHE A 87 -30.94 7.04 -8.54
N ARG A 88 -32.12 6.79 -9.15
CA ARG A 88 -32.92 5.60 -8.81
C ARG A 88 -32.45 4.30 -9.46
N GLY A 89 -31.81 4.38 -10.63
CA GLY A 89 -31.47 3.19 -11.41
C GLY A 89 -32.68 2.44 -11.99
N ASP A 90 -33.82 3.11 -12.19
CA ASP A 90 -35.10 2.54 -12.58
C ASP A 90 -35.40 2.64 -14.10
N GLY A 91 -34.40 2.95 -14.89
CA GLY A 91 -34.53 3.17 -16.34
C GLY A 91 -35.02 4.58 -16.71
N LYS A 92 -35.63 5.32 -15.80
CA LYS A 92 -36.04 6.72 -15.96
C LYS A 92 -34.98 7.69 -15.42
N SER A 93 -34.31 7.29 -14.36
CA SER A 93 -33.17 8.00 -13.78
C SER A 93 -31.98 7.03 -13.72
N PRO A 94 -30.75 7.47 -14.10
CA PRO A 94 -29.58 6.64 -13.95
C PRO A 94 -29.32 6.33 -12.46
N GLY A 95 -28.75 5.16 -12.18
CA GLY A 95 -28.17 4.90 -10.85
C GLY A 95 -26.87 5.68 -10.66
N ILE A 96 -26.40 5.75 -9.41
CA ILE A 96 -25.14 6.45 -9.07
C ILE A 96 -23.95 5.88 -9.84
N VAL A 97 -23.78 4.56 -9.85
CA VAL A 97 -22.69 3.89 -10.55
C VAL A 97 -22.70 4.18 -12.05
N PRO A 98 -23.80 3.94 -12.79
CA PRO A 98 -23.89 4.27 -14.21
C PRO A 98 -23.64 5.75 -14.52
N TRP A 99 -24.14 6.66 -13.67
CA TRP A 99 -23.88 8.09 -13.83
C TRP A 99 -22.37 8.42 -13.69
N CYS A 100 -21.75 7.95 -12.60
CA CYS A 100 -20.32 8.16 -12.35
C CYS A 100 -19.45 7.64 -13.51
N GLU A 101 -19.73 6.44 -13.99
CA GLU A 101 -19.01 5.87 -15.14
C GLU A 101 -19.21 6.66 -16.43
N SER A 102 -20.41 7.23 -16.65
CA SER A 102 -20.69 8.06 -17.83
C SER A 102 -19.83 9.31 -17.92
N VAL A 103 -19.29 9.76 -16.79
CA VAL A 103 -18.35 10.89 -16.71
C VAL A 103 -16.89 10.48 -16.49
N GLY A 104 -16.58 9.17 -16.61
CA GLY A 104 -15.23 8.63 -16.49
C GLY A 104 -14.77 8.41 -15.04
N VAL A 105 -15.70 8.28 -14.11
CA VAL A 105 -15.43 7.91 -12.71
C VAL A 105 -15.72 6.43 -12.54
N LYS A 106 -14.68 5.61 -12.30
CA LYS A 106 -14.80 4.14 -12.25
C LYS A 106 -15.21 3.67 -10.86
N PHE A 107 -16.20 2.75 -10.80
CA PHE A 107 -16.59 2.08 -9.56
C PHE A 107 -15.43 1.23 -9.01
N GLY A 108 -15.28 1.20 -7.69
CA GLY A 108 -14.20 0.52 -6.96
C GLY A 108 -12.84 1.28 -6.96
N ALA A 109 -12.56 2.08 -7.98
CA ALA A 109 -11.32 2.87 -8.06
C ALA A 109 -11.51 4.34 -7.64
N ASN A 110 -12.54 5.01 -8.18
CA ASN A 110 -12.82 6.42 -7.93
C ASN A 110 -14.11 6.63 -7.13
N LEU A 111 -15.11 5.79 -7.34
CA LEU A 111 -16.36 5.73 -6.59
C LEU A 111 -16.24 4.58 -5.59
N ASN A 112 -16.27 4.88 -4.29
CA ASN A 112 -16.07 3.88 -3.24
C ASN A 112 -16.68 4.35 -1.91
N ALA A 113 -16.73 3.44 -0.93
CA ALA A 113 -17.07 3.73 0.45
C ALA A 113 -16.30 2.78 1.39
N TYR A 114 -16.33 3.07 2.66
CA TYR A 114 -15.91 2.14 3.71
C TYR A 114 -16.62 2.43 5.02
N THR A 115 -16.92 1.36 5.76
CA THR A 115 -17.45 1.40 7.12
C THR A 115 -16.43 0.82 8.10
N SER A 116 -16.22 1.52 9.20
CA SER A 116 -15.46 1.04 10.35
C SER A 116 -16.32 1.04 11.61
N VAL A 117 -15.71 0.74 12.75
CA VAL A 117 -16.41 0.72 14.04
C VAL A 117 -17.05 2.06 14.37
N ASP A 118 -16.38 3.18 14.08
CA ASP A 118 -16.80 4.53 14.51
C ASP A 118 -17.23 5.47 13.38
N GLN A 119 -17.03 5.08 12.11
CA GLN A 119 -17.20 5.97 10.98
C GLN A 119 -17.61 5.26 9.70
N THR A 120 -18.31 5.98 8.82
CA THR A 120 -18.57 5.59 7.43
C THR A 120 -18.21 6.75 6.52
N VAL A 121 -17.54 6.48 5.41
CA VAL A 121 -17.11 7.51 4.45
C VAL A 121 -17.45 7.04 3.05
N TYR A 122 -18.07 7.93 2.26
CA TYR A 122 -18.35 7.74 0.84
C TYR A 122 -17.55 8.73 0.03
N ASN A 123 -17.11 8.33 -1.14
CA ASN A 123 -16.33 9.21 -2.02
C ASN A 123 -16.62 9.04 -3.51
N ILE A 124 -16.50 10.16 -4.21
CA ILE A 124 -16.39 10.24 -5.66
C ILE A 124 -15.10 11.01 -5.96
N SER A 125 -14.06 10.32 -6.36
CA SER A 125 -12.73 10.90 -6.60
C SER A 125 -12.47 11.10 -8.10
N ALA A 126 -11.59 12.04 -8.42
CA ALA A 126 -11.17 12.35 -9.78
C ALA A 126 -12.37 12.69 -10.71
N VAL A 127 -13.31 13.49 -10.23
CA VAL A 127 -14.48 13.95 -10.98
C VAL A 127 -14.07 15.05 -11.97
N PRO A 128 -14.42 14.98 -13.29
CA PRO A 128 -14.09 16.01 -14.25
C PRO A 128 -15.05 17.21 -14.14
N VAL A 129 -14.69 18.21 -13.35
CA VAL A 129 -15.56 19.33 -12.94
C VAL A 129 -15.60 20.53 -13.92
N ARG A 130 -14.92 20.47 -15.06
CA ARG A 130 -14.97 21.55 -16.08
C ARG A 130 -16.39 21.86 -16.55
N ARG A 131 -17.29 20.88 -16.54
CA ARG A 131 -18.72 21.05 -16.80
C ARG A 131 -19.45 21.23 -15.48
N LYS A 132 -20.07 22.41 -15.26
CA LYS A 132 -20.81 22.72 -14.02
C LYS A 132 -21.85 21.67 -13.64
N ALA A 133 -22.57 21.11 -14.62
CA ALA A 133 -23.57 20.06 -14.40
C ALA A 133 -22.97 18.79 -13.75
N VAL A 134 -21.69 18.47 -14.03
CA VAL A 134 -21.02 17.32 -13.39
C VAL A 134 -20.70 17.61 -11.92
N LEU A 135 -20.23 18.82 -11.61
CA LEU A 135 -20.02 19.28 -10.24
C LEU A 135 -21.34 19.27 -9.46
N ASP A 136 -22.43 19.80 -10.06
CA ASP A 136 -23.74 19.84 -9.44
C ASP A 136 -24.28 18.44 -9.12
N SER A 137 -24.13 17.50 -10.06
CA SER A 137 -24.55 16.12 -9.85
C SER A 137 -23.71 15.41 -8.80
N ALA A 138 -22.40 15.66 -8.75
CA ALA A 138 -21.55 15.09 -7.70
C ALA A 138 -21.97 15.56 -6.31
N LEU A 139 -22.26 16.86 -6.14
CA LEU A 139 -22.81 17.38 -4.88
C LEU A 139 -24.19 16.81 -4.56
N LEU A 140 -25.03 16.60 -5.57
CA LEU A 140 -26.37 16.00 -5.40
C LEU A 140 -26.27 14.54 -4.97
N ILE A 141 -25.26 13.79 -5.44
CA ILE A 141 -25.02 12.42 -4.95
C ILE A 141 -24.62 12.45 -3.47
N LEU A 142 -23.71 13.35 -3.06
CA LEU A 142 -23.36 13.48 -1.63
C LEU A 142 -24.59 13.86 -0.78
N HIS A 143 -25.44 14.73 -1.29
CA HIS A 143 -26.70 15.09 -0.62
C HIS A 143 -27.62 13.89 -0.46
N ASP A 144 -27.77 13.07 -1.52
CA ASP A 144 -28.57 11.87 -1.46
C ASP A 144 -28.01 10.82 -0.50
N TRP A 145 -26.70 10.64 -0.45
CA TRP A 145 -26.04 9.80 0.55
C TRP A 145 -26.25 10.29 1.98
N SER A 146 -26.35 11.60 2.16
CA SER A 146 -26.62 12.21 3.46
C SER A 146 -27.99 11.84 4.02
N HIS A 147 -29.06 11.86 3.20
CA HIS A 147 -30.41 11.81 3.71
C HIS A 147 -31.48 11.15 2.79
N ASN A 148 -31.16 10.74 1.58
CA ASN A 148 -32.13 10.36 0.55
C ASN A 148 -31.97 8.95 -0.02
N LEU A 149 -31.47 7.99 0.77
CA LEU A 149 -31.40 6.59 0.37
C LEU A 149 -32.80 5.97 0.30
N LEU A 150 -33.09 5.19 -0.74
CA LEU A 150 -34.42 4.57 -0.94
C LEU A 150 -34.66 3.34 -0.06
N LEU A 151 -33.66 2.51 0.14
CA LEU A 151 -33.68 1.31 0.96
C LEU A 151 -34.90 0.42 0.66
N THR A 152 -35.11 0.09 -0.63
CA THR A 152 -36.23 -0.76 -1.05
C THR A 152 -36.01 -2.20 -0.63
N ASP A 153 -37.10 -2.91 -0.28
CA ASP A 153 -37.04 -4.31 0.14
C ASP A 153 -36.34 -5.19 -0.89
N LYS A 154 -36.64 -5.00 -2.17
CA LYS A 154 -36.03 -5.74 -3.29
C LYS A 154 -34.51 -5.59 -3.34
N GLU A 155 -33.97 -4.38 -3.21
CA GLU A 155 -32.53 -4.16 -3.25
C GLU A 155 -31.85 -4.63 -1.96
N ILE A 156 -32.52 -4.56 -0.80
CA ILE A 156 -32.03 -5.14 0.45
C ILE A 156 -31.87 -6.65 0.29
N ASP A 157 -32.89 -7.36 -0.20
CA ASP A 157 -32.81 -8.83 -0.37
C ASP A 157 -31.72 -9.24 -1.36
N LYS A 158 -31.53 -8.46 -2.43
CA LYS A 158 -30.45 -8.68 -3.39
C LYS A 158 -29.06 -8.54 -2.72
N GLU A 159 -28.89 -7.52 -1.87
CA GLU A 159 -27.60 -7.20 -1.27
C GLU A 159 -27.15 -8.17 -0.17
N ARG A 160 -28.07 -8.91 0.48
CA ARG A 160 -27.74 -9.94 1.48
C ARG A 160 -26.73 -10.94 0.94
N GLY A 161 -26.93 -11.44 -0.28
CA GLY A 161 -26.01 -12.38 -0.92
C GLY A 161 -24.62 -11.78 -1.20
N VAL A 162 -24.54 -10.51 -1.59
CA VAL A 162 -23.29 -9.81 -1.86
C VAL A 162 -22.46 -9.66 -0.57
N ILE A 163 -23.10 -9.25 0.54
CA ILE A 163 -22.44 -9.12 1.85
C ILE A 163 -21.99 -10.48 2.38
N HIS A 164 -22.79 -11.52 2.18
CA HIS A 164 -22.41 -12.88 2.57
C HIS A 164 -21.16 -13.36 1.81
N GLU A 165 -21.07 -13.10 0.51
CA GLU A 165 -19.86 -13.43 -0.29
C GLU A 165 -18.67 -12.55 0.08
N GLU A 166 -18.88 -11.30 0.51
CA GLU A 166 -17.81 -10.48 1.06
C GLU A 166 -17.27 -11.04 2.39
N TRP A 167 -18.17 -11.43 3.30
CA TRP A 167 -17.79 -12.09 4.55
C TRP A 167 -16.94 -13.34 4.27
N ARG A 168 -17.34 -14.16 3.29
CA ARG A 168 -16.58 -15.33 2.84
C ARG A 168 -15.20 -14.94 2.34
N THR A 169 -15.14 -13.95 1.45
CA THR A 169 -13.89 -13.47 0.84
C THR A 169 -12.92 -12.86 1.85
N ARG A 170 -13.44 -12.18 2.86
CA ARG A 170 -12.63 -11.59 3.94
C ARG A 170 -12.04 -12.66 4.89
N ARG A 171 -12.60 -13.85 4.97
CA ARG A 171 -12.20 -14.92 5.90
C ARG A 171 -11.42 -16.05 5.22
N ALA A 172 -11.73 -16.37 3.96
CA ALA A 172 -11.11 -17.48 3.24
C ALA A 172 -9.62 -17.25 3.00
N GLY A 173 -8.78 -18.16 3.50
CA GLY A 173 -7.33 -18.05 3.42
C GLY A 173 -6.72 -16.95 4.31
N LYS A 174 -7.48 -16.39 5.26
CA LYS A 174 -7.05 -15.30 6.15
C LYS A 174 -7.20 -15.70 7.63
N ALA A 175 -6.35 -16.62 8.06
CA ALA A 175 -6.36 -17.15 9.43
C ALA A 175 -6.33 -16.04 10.50
N THR A 176 -5.45 -15.04 10.34
CA THR A 176 -5.33 -13.92 11.29
C THR A 176 -6.64 -13.14 11.46
N GLN A 177 -7.41 -12.95 10.37
CA GLN A 177 -8.72 -12.29 10.45
C GLN A 177 -9.70 -13.09 11.28
N ARG A 178 -9.80 -14.40 11.04
CA ARG A 178 -10.69 -15.28 11.79
C ARG A 178 -10.32 -15.35 13.28
N MET A 179 -9.01 -15.42 13.58
CA MET A 179 -8.53 -15.42 14.96
C MET A 179 -8.78 -14.07 15.65
N MET A 180 -8.57 -12.96 14.95
CA MET A 180 -8.88 -11.62 15.48
C MET A 180 -10.36 -11.54 15.90
N GLU A 181 -11.28 -12.00 15.06
CA GLU A 181 -12.72 -12.02 15.36
C GLU A 181 -13.05 -12.83 16.61
N ARG A 182 -12.31 -13.93 16.89
CA ARG A 182 -12.52 -14.78 18.06
C ARG A 182 -11.86 -14.25 19.33
N VAL A 183 -10.76 -13.50 19.24
CA VAL A 183 -10.07 -12.95 20.43
C VAL A 183 -10.65 -11.61 20.88
N LEU A 184 -11.24 -10.82 19.97
CA LEU A 184 -11.81 -9.50 20.32
C LEU A 184 -12.82 -9.56 21.47
N PRO A 185 -13.77 -10.54 21.52
CA PRO A 185 -14.67 -10.67 22.67
C PRO A 185 -13.96 -10.96 24.00
N VAL A 186 -12.79 -11.59 23.97
CA VAL A 186 -11.98 -11.83 25.18
C VAL A 186 -11.31 -10.53 25.64
N VAL A 187 -10.70 -9.82 24.69
CA VAL A 187 -9.94 -8.58 24.95
C VAL A 187 -10.85 -7.43 25.41
N TYR A 188 -12.03 -7.34 24.84
CA TYR A 188 -12.99 -6.26 25.10
C TYR A 188 -14.17 -6.66 25.99
N ARG A 189 -14.03 -7.79 26.70
CA ARG A 189 -15.11 -8.31 27.55
C ARG A 189 -15.76 -7.24 28.44
N GLY A 190 -17.09 -7.18 28.40
CA GLY A 190 -17.86 -6.23 29.17
C GLY A 190 -17.86 -4.79 28.62
N THR A 191 -17.29 -4.54 27.45
CA THR A 191 -17.34 -3.25 26.75
C THR A 191 -18.22 -3.36 25.50
N LYS A 192 -18.65 -2.22 24.97
CA LYS A 192 -19.39 -2.19 23.69
C LYS A 192 -18.56 -2.70 22.49
N TYR A 193 -17.22 -2.71 22.61
CA TYR A 193 -16.30 -3.20 21.57
C TYR A 193 -16.21 -4.72 21.49
N GLU A 194 -16.76 -5.44 22.46
CA GLU A 194 -16.78 -6.91 22.48
C GLU A 194 -17.39 -7.51 21.20
N ASP A 195 -18.33 -6.79 20.59
CA ASP A 195 -19.16 -7.31 19.52
C ASP A 195 -19.55 -6.21 18.51
N CYS A 196 -18.56 -5.53 17.95
CA CYS A 196 -18.77 -4.32 17.14
C CYS A 196 -18.16 -4.35 15.74
N LEU A 197 -17.69 -5.51 15.26
CA LEU A 197 -17.06 -5.56 13.94
C LEU A 197 -18.07 -5.23 12.83
N PRO A 198 -17.72 -4.39 11.84
CA PRO A 198 -18.64 -3.90 10.80
C PRO A 198 -19.31 -4.99 9.97
N ILE A 199 -18.58 -6.11 9.72
CA ILE A 199 -19.16 -7.23 8.95
C ILE A 199 -20.35 -7.89 9.67
N GLY A 200 -20.44 -7.74 10.99
CA GLY A 200 -21.56 -8.19 11.82
C GLY A 200 -21.75 -9.68 11.92
N SER A 201 -22.99 -10.09 12.11
CA SER A 201 -23.43 -11.49 12.17
C SER A 201 -24.18 -11.85 10.90
N MET A 202 -23.78 -12.94 10.24
CA MET A 202 -24.46 -13.40 9.03
C MET A 202 -25.91 -13.84 9.31
N ASP A 203 -26.17 -14.40 10.48
CA ASP A 203 -27.56 -14.75 10.88
C ASP A 203 -28.46 -13.50 10.90
N ILE A 204 -27.92 -12.35 11.30
CA ILE A 204 -28.67 -11.09 11.27
C ILE A 204 -28.70 -10.57 9.84
N VAL A 205 -27.60 -10.51 9.14
CA VAL A 205 -27.51 -10.00 7.76
C VAL A 205 -28.49 -10.73 6.83
N ASP A 206 -28.61 -12.04 6.97
CA ASP A 206 -29.51 -12.87 6.15
C ASP A 206 -30.97 -12.69 6.49
N ASN A 207 -31.33 -12.34 7.76
CA ASN A 207 -32.70 -12.45 8.25
C ASN A 207 -33.27 -11.16 8.88
N PHE A 208 -32.53 -10.05 8.96
CA PHE A 208 -33.06 -8.85 9.64
C PHE A 208 -34.32 -8.32 8.95
N PRO A 209 -35.31 -7.81 9.72
CA PRO A 209 -36.46 -7.09 9.17
C PRO A 209 -36.01 -5.77 8.51
N TYR A 210 -36.55 -5.46 7.34
CA TYR A 210 -36.21 -4.22 6.60
C TYR A 210 -36.30 -2.95 7.46
N LYS A 211 -37.23 -2.96 8.43
CA LYS A 211 -37.45 -1.88 9.38
C LYS A 211 -36.17 -1.58 10.20
N ASP A 212 -35.38 -2.58 10.57
CA ASP A 212 -34.22 -2.41 11.44
C ASP A 212 -33.13 -1.62 10.73
N LEU A 213 -32.92 -1.83 9.43
CA LEU A 213 -32.01 -1.05 8.61
C LEU A 213 -32.50 0.39 8.45
N ARG A 214 -33.78 0.57 8.16
CA ARG A 214 -34.40 1.90 8.03
C ARG A 214 -34.38 2.66 9.35
N ASP A 215 -34.59 1.99 10.49
CA ASP A 215 -34.51 2.60 11.82
C ASP A 215 -33.05 3.07 12.14
N TYR A 216 -32.05 2.23 11.80
CA TYR A 216 -30.65 2.59 11.93
C TYR A 216 -30.32 3.83 11.09
N TYR A 217 -30.72 3.83 9.82
CA TYR A 217 -30.54 4.96 8.92
C TYR A 217 -31.17 6.26 9.47
N LYS A 218 -32.45 6.24 9.81
CA LYS A 218 -33.20 7.39 10.36
C LYS A 218 -32.60 7.93 11.66
N LYS A 219 -32.05 7.04 12.49
CA LYS A 219 -31.47 7.40 13.78
C LYS A 219 -30.12 8.09 13.66
N TRP A 220 -29.28 7.62 12.73
CA TRP A 220 -27.86 7.98 12.71
C TRP A 220 -27.41 8.81 11.51
N TYR A 221 -28.05 8.70 10.32
CA TYR A 221 -27.70 9.50 9.16
C TYR A 221 -28.32 10.89 9.25
N ARG A 222 -27.63 11.79 9.90
CA ARG A 222 -28.11 13.13 10.20
C ARG A 222 -26.99 14.17 10.12
N PRO A 223 -27.31 15.42 9.76
CA PRO A 223 -26.33 16.46 9.45
C PRO A 223 -25.28 16.73 10.52
N ASP A 224 -25.67 16.70 11.82
CA ASP A 224 -24.77 16.99 12.95
C ASP A 224 -23.64 15.95 13.14
N LEU A 225 -23.76 14.78 12.51
CA LEU A 225 -22.74 13.73 12.49
C LEU A 225 -21.99 13.66 11.16
N GLN A 226 -22.24 14.57 10.22
CA GLN A 226 -21.74 14.51 8.85
C GLN A 226 -20.82 15.68 8.51
N ALA A 227 -19.86 15.43 7.60
CA ALA A 227 -19.09 16.46 6.94
C ALA A 227 -19.00 16.21 5.43
N VAL A 228 -19.18 17.27 4.66
CA VAL A 228 -18.94 17.32 3.22
C VAL A 228 -17.53 17.89 2.98
N ILE A 229 -16.73 17.19 2.18
CA ILE A 229 -15.36 17.59 1.85
C ILE A 229 -15.25 17.67 0.32
N VAL A 230 -14.83 18.83 -0.20
CA VAL A 230 -14.61 19.05 -1.64
C VAL A 230 -13.23 19.66 -1.84
N VAL A 231 -12.39 18.99 -2.59
CA VAL A 231 -11.02 19.45 -2.88
C VAL A 231 -10.75 19.28 -4.37
N GLY A 232 -10.27 20.34 -5.04
CA GLY A 232 -9.90 20.24 -6.44
C GLY A 232 -9.86 21.58 -7.17
N ASP A 233 -9.85 21.50 -8.48
CA ASP A 233 -9.87 22.68 -9.38
C ASP A 233 -11.30 23.25 -9.45
N ILE A 234 -11.71 23.90 -8.36
CA ILE A 234 -13.06 24.44 -8.14
C ILE A 234 -12.99 25.85 -7.56
N ASP A 235 -14.07 26.61 -7.70
CA ASP A 235 -14.29 27.85 -6.95
C ASP A 235 -14.89 27.53 -5.58
N PRO A 236 -14.16 27.75 -4.47
CA PRO A 236 -14.67 27.47 -3.13
C PRO A 236 -15.95 28.21 -2.76
N ALA A 237 -16.12 29.48 -3.20
CA ALA A 237 -17.31 30.27 -2.90
C ALA A 237 -18.54 29.73 -3.65
N GLU A 238 -18.40 29.33 -4.91
CA GLU A 238 -19.47 28.70 -5.69
C GLU A 238 -19.90 27.37 -5.04
N VAL A 239 -18.92 26.54 -4.64
CA VAL A 239 -19.19 25.24 -3.99
C VAL A 239 -19.85 25.44 -2.63
N GLU A 240 -19.40 26.41 -1.83
CA GLU A 240 -20.00 26.73 -0.53
C GLU A 240 -21.48 27.13 -0.68
N ALA A 241 -21.78 28.03 -1.62
CA ALA A 241 -23.14 28.44 -1.88
C ALA A 241 -24.05 27.26 -2.28
N LYS A 242 -23.54 26.32 -3.07
CA LYS A 242 -24.25 25.08 -3.46
C LYS A 242 -24.46 24.17 -2.25
N ILE A 243 -23.44 23.98 -1.40
CA ILE A 243 -23.55 23.18 -0.17
C ILE A 243 -24.61 23.79 0.76
N LYS A 244 -24.56 25.10 1.01
CA LYS A 244 -25.56 25.79 1.85
C LYS A 244 -26.98 25.60 1.32
N ARG A 245 -27.18 25.68 0.01
CA ARG A 245 -28.50 25.49 -0.62
C ARG A 245 -28.99 24.05 -0.54
N LEU A 246 -28.15 23.07 -0.89
CA LEU A 246 -28.54 21.66 -0.93
C LEU A 246 -28.70 21.07 0.47
N PHE A 247 -27.65 21.16 1.29
CA PHE A 247 -27.61 20.49 2.59
C PHE A 247 -28.30 21.29 3.69
N GLY A 248 -28.45 22.61 3.53
CA GLY A 248 -29.21 23.44 4.45
C GLY A 248 -30.70 23.13 4.49
N SER A 249 -31.24 22.50 3.42
CA SER A 249 -32.62 22.02 3.36
C SER A 249 -32.89 20.79 4.21
N ILE A 250 -31.84 20.04 4.61
CA ILE A 250 -31.98 18.85 5.44
C ILE A 250 -32.37 19.25 6.87
N PRO A 251 -33.47 18.76 7.41
CA PRO A 251 -33.96 19.20 8.71
C PRO A 251 -33.01 18.77 9.84
N ARG A 252 -32.85 19.64 10.81
CA ARG A 252 -32.19 19.27 12.07
C ARG A 252 -33.09 18.32 12.85
N PRO A 253 -32.60 17.12 13.26
CA PRO A 253 -33.44 16.19 13.99
C PRO A 253 -33.84 16.74 15.35
N LYS A 254 -35.14 16.65 15.64
CA LYS A 254 -35.69 16.92 16.98
C LYS A 254 -35.48 15.66 17.84
N HIS A 255 -34.98 15.80 19.06
CA HIS A 255 -34.73 14.67 19.97
C HIS A 255 -33.70 13.64 19.39
N ALA A 256 -32.61 14.15 18.82
CA ALA A 256 -31.52 13.33 18.28
C ALA A 256 -30.92 12.43 19.37
N ALA A 257 -30.71 11.15 19.06
CA ALA A 257 -29.99 10.24 19.95
C ALA A 257 -28.54 10.73 20.15
N GLU A 258 -28.02 10.64 21.36
CA GLU A 258 -26.64 11.02 21.66
C GLU A 258 -25.67 10.08 20.96
N ARG A 259 -24.62 10.65 20.36
CA ARG A 259 -23.48 9.90 19.83
C ARG A 259 -22.51 9.59 20.97
N VAL A 260 -22.69 8.46 21.62
CA VAL A 260 -21.85 8.02 22.73
C VAL A 260 -20.52 7.43 22.20
N TYR A 261 -19.40 7.84 22.80
CA TYR A 261 -18.08 7.22 22.64
C TYR A 261 -17.86 6.26 23.81
N TYR A 262 -18.00 4.97 23.57
CA TYR A 262 -17.96 3.93 24.60
C TYR A 262 -16.53 3.77 25.14
N PRO A 263 -16.32 3.71 26.47
CA PRO A 263 -15.00 3.55 27.05
C PRO A 263 -14.49 2.10 26.91
N VAL A 264 -13.16 1.98 26.90
CA VAL A 264 -12.46 0.70 27.14
C VAL A 264 -11.81 0.75 28.51
N THR A 265 -12.13 -0.19 29.36
CA THR A 265 -11.66 -0.25 30.75
C THR A 265 -10.18 -0.64 30.81
N ASP A 266 -9.50 -0.15 31.86
CA ASP A 266 -8.17 -0.62 32.24
C ASP A 266 -8.25 -1.99 32.91
N ASN A 267 -7.13 -2.70 32.96
CA ASN A 267 -7.01 -3.99 33.62
C ASN A 267 -5.82 -4.01 34.59
N ASP A 268 -6.03 -4.58 35.77
CA ASP A 268 -4.99 -4.73 36.80
C ASP A 268 -4.05 -5.92 36.51
N ARG A 269 -4.60 -6.99 35.94
CA ARG A 269 -3.87 -8.18 35.50
C ARG A 269 -3.79 -8.21 34.00
N MET A 270 -2.72 -8.78 33.45
CA MET A 270 -2.58 -8.98 32.03
C MET A 270 -3.75 -9.80 31.47
N ILE A 271 -4.36 -9.31 30.39
CA ILE A 271 -5.33 -10.10 29.61
C ILE A 271 -4.53 -10.90 28.60
N VAL A 272 -4.60 -12.23 28.66
CA VAL A 272 -3.99 -13.11 27.67
C VAL A 272 -5.09 -13.74 26.82
N ALA A 273 -5.13 -13.38 25.53
CA ALA A 273 -6.07 -13.88 24.55
C ALA A 273 -5.31 -14.67 23.48
N THR A 274 -5.54 -15.97 23.42
CA THR A 274 -4.88 -16.86 22.46
C THR A 274 -5.90 -17.52 21.56
N ASP A 275 -5.54 -17.72 20.30
CA ASP A 275 -6.34 -18.49 19.37
C ASP A 275 -5.47 -19.25 18.37
N ARG A 276 -6.03 -20.32 17.80
CA ARG A 276 -5.36 -21.23 16.87
C ARG A 276 -6.17 -21.39 15.59
N ASP A 277 -5.44 -21.50 14.48
CA ASP A 277 -6.06 -21.73 13.18
C ASP A 277 -5.15 -22.64 12.33
N SER A 278 -5.73 -23.65 11.68
CA SER A 278 -4.96 -24.62 10.88
C SER A 278 -4.30 -24.01 9.65
N GLU A 279 -4.79 -22.85 9.19
CA GLU A 279 -4.23 -22.10 8.07
C GLU A 279 -3.19 -21.06 8.50
N GLN A 280 -2.92 -20.92 9.81
CA GLN A 280 -1.89 -20.02 10.34
C GLN A 280 -0.51 -20.68 10.22
N PRO A 281 0.47 -20.07 9.51
CA PRO A 281 1.76 -20.70 9.29
C PRO A 281 2.73 -20.57 10.46
N ILE A 282 2.69 -19.45 11.19
CA ILE A 282 3.63 -19.11 12.28
C ILE A 282 2.90 -18.58 13.50
N MET A 283 3.53 -18.66 14.66
CA MET A 283 3.03 -18.01 15.87
C MET A 283 3.35 -16.52 15.82
N LEU A 284 2.32 -15.68 15.99
CA LEU A 284 2.42 -14.22 16.11
C LEU A 284 1.98 -13.80 17.51
N ALA A 285 2.78 -12.99 18.18
CA ALA A 285 2.46 -12.41 19.48
C ALA A 285 2.40 -10.89 19.39
N ASN A 286 1.38 -10.29 20.02
CA ASN A 286 1.20 -8.84 20.10
C ASN A 286 1.00 -8.48 21.57
N LEU A 287 1.98 -7.78 22.15
CA LEU A 287 1.93 -7.30 23.54
C LEU A 287 1.55 -5.83 23.53
N TYR A 288 0.31 -5.53 23.91
CA TYR A 288 -0.24 -4.18 24.03
C TYR A 288 -0.08 -3.63 25.45
N MET A 289 0.22 -2.36 25.55
CA MET A 289 0.28 -1.56 26.76
C MET A 289 -0.68 -0.39 26.59
N LYS A 290 -1.91 -0.53 27.12
CA LYS A 290 -2.98 0.44 26.92
C LYS A 290 -2.72 1.74 27.66
N HIS A 291 -3.11 2.85 27.06
CA HIS A 291 -3.12 4.18 27.67
C HIS A 291 -4.32 4.99 27.17
N ASN A 292 -4.61 6.09 27.85
CA ASN A 292 -5.72 6.95 27.47
C ASN A 292 -5.41 7.72 26.18
N VAL A 293 -6.43 7.89 25.34
CA VAL A 293 -6.36 8.81 24.21
C VAL A 293 -6.24 10.25 24.69
N VAL A 294 -5.62 11.12 23.91
CA VAL A 294 -5.69 12.57 24.12
C VAL A 294 -7.12 13.03 23.79
N PRO A 295 -7.82 13.73 24.68
CA PRO A 295 -9.15 14.27 24.40
C PRO A 295 -9.17 15.15 23.15
N ASP A 296 -10.22 15.05 22.35
CA ASP A 296 -10.34 15.80 21.08
C ASP A 296 -10.13 17.32 21.27
N GLY A 297 -10.60 17.88 22.38
CA GLY A 297 -10.43 19.32 22.71
C GLY A 297 -8.99 19.72 23.06
N GLU A 298 -8.11 18.78 23.36
CA GLU A 298 -6.71 19.02 23.72
C GLU A 298 -5.75 18.88 22.54
N LYS A 299 -6.23 18.46 21.37
CA LYS A 299 -5.38 18.25 20.18
C LYS A 299 -5.02 19.52 19.41
N SER A 300 -5.70 20.64 19.67
CA SER A 300 -5.54 21.90 18.94
C SER A 300 -4.40 22.79 19.45
N ASN A 301 -3.32 22.22 19.99
CA ASN A 301 -2.19 22.97 20.53
C ASN A 301 -0.83 22.36 20.14
N VAL A 302 0.22 23.18 20.27
CA VAL A 302 1.60 22.80 19.92
C VAL A 302 2.11 21.63 20.77
N GLY A 303 1.67 21.53 22.03
CA GLY A 303 2.05 20.45 22.94
C GLY A 303 1.66 19.06 22.42
N TYR A 304 0.45 18.94 21.85
CA TYR A 304 -0.02 17.71 21.24
C TYR A 304 0.90 17.28 20.07
N LEU A 305 1.24 18.19 19.17
CA LEU A 305 2.14 17.89 18.05
C LEU A 305 3.56 17.52 18.52
N ARG A 306 4.03 18.17 19.60
CA ARG A 306 5.33 17.84 20.20
C ARG A 306 5.32 16.43 20.81
N ASP A 307 4.27 16.07 21.52
CA ASP A 307 4.17 14.75 22.15
C ASP A 307 4.07 13.64 21.08
N ASN A 308 3.31 13.86 20.00
CA ASN A 308 3.29 12.95 18.83
C ASN A 308 4.67 12.85 18.14
N TYR A 309 5.38 13.98 18.07
CA TYR A 309 6.74 13.99 17.55
C TYR A 309 7.67 13.12 18.41
N ILE A 310 7.66 13.27 19.73
CA ILE A 310 8.46 12.48 20.67
C ILE A 310 8.09 10.99 20.56
N GLU A 311 6.81 10.65 20.48
CA GLU A 311 6.34 9.27 20.28
C GLU A 311 6.88 8.68 18.99
N SER A 312 6.84 9.43 17.89
CA SER A 312 7.38 8.98 16.60
C SER A 312 8.89 8.72 16.64
N LEU A 313 9.65 9.53 17.41
CA LEU A 313 11.08 9.29 17.64
C LEU A 313 11.32 7.98 18.40
N ILE A 314 10.59 7.74 19.49
CA ILE A 314 10.68 6.51 20.30
C ILE A 314 10.44 5.27 19.43
N ILE A 315 9.35 5.25 18.67
CA ILE A 315 9.00 4.15 17.78
C ILE A 315 10.07 3.93 16.71
N SER A 316 10.59 4.99 16.11
CA SER A 316 11.64 4.92 15.09
C SER A 316 12.94 4.32 15.63
N MET A 317 13.39 4.76 16.82
CA MET A 317 14.60 4.29 17.46
C MET A 317 14.47 2.83 17.94
N LEU A 318 13.35 2.49 18.56
CA LEU A 318 13.10 1.11 19.01
C LEU A 318 13.04 0.13 17.84
N ASN A 319 12.36 0.50 16.74
CA ASN A 319 12.32 -0.32 15.53
C ASN A 319 13.71 -0.50 14.91
N ALA A 320 14.60 0.50 15.01
CA ALA A 320 15.97 0.35 14.56
C ALA A 320 16.73 -0.71 15.36
N ARG A 321 16.58 -0.74 16.69
CA ARG A 321 17.16 -1.78 17.57
C ARG A 321 16.59 -3.18 17.26
N LEU A 322 15.26 -3.31 17.13
CA LEU A 322 14.62 -4.58 16.80
C LEU A 322 15.13 -5.14 15.46
N GLN A 323 15.35 -4.28 14.45
CA GLN A 323 15.93 -4.70 13.19
C GLN A 323 17.39 -5.15 13.31
N GLU A 324 18.19 -4.56 14.22
CA GLU A 324 19.56 -5.01 14.48
C GLU A 324 19.57 -6.43 15.07
N VAL A 325 18.67 -6.71 16.00
CA VAL A 325 18.50 -8.05 16.57
C VAL A 325 18.05 -9.05 15.50
N GLN A 326 17.15 -8.66 14.61
CA GLN A 326 16.67 -9.52 13.51
C GLN A 326 17.77 -9.88 12.49
N GLN A 327 18.82 -9.08 12.40
CA GLN A 327 19.94 -9.31 11.47
C GLN A 327 21.11 -10.10 12.08
N GLN A 328 20.98 -10.61 13.29
CA GLN A 328 21.95 -11.52 13.88
C GLN A 328 22.08 -12.82 13.06
N ALA A 329 23.20 -13.52 13.21
CA ALA A 329 23.45 -14.80 12.52
C ALA A 329 22.35 -15.84 12.79
N VAL A 330 21.88 -15.91 14.03
CA VAL A 330 20.73 -16.71 14.45
C VAL A 330 19.72 -15.77 15.11
N PRO A 331 18.78 -15.19 14.32
CA PRO A 331 17.82 -14.27 14.88
C PRO A 331 16.91 -14.96 15.89
N PRO A 332 16.68 -14.37 17.07
CA PRO A 332 15.85 -15.01 18.10
C PRO A 332 14.35 -14.99 17.77
N PHE A 333 13.92 -14.18 16.83
CA PHE A 333 12.55 -14.07 16.32
C PHE A 333 12.55 -13.94 14.79
N LEU A 334 11.41 -14.23 14.16
CA LEU A 334 11.25 -14.11 12.69
C LEU A 334 11.10 -12.64 12.25
N SER A 335 10.38 -11.87 13.03
CA SER A 335 10.18 -10.42 12.86
C SER A 335 9.84 -9.80 14.21
N ALA A 336 10.14 -8.51 14.39
CA ALA A 336 9.65 -7.74 15.52
C ALA A 336 9.51 -6.27 15.14
N THR A 337 8.41 -5.65 15.55
CA THR A 337 8.12 -4.23 15.32
C THR A 337 7.40 -3.62 16.51
N ALA A 338 7.72 -2.36 16.81
CA ALA A 338 7.04 -1.53 17.79
C ALA A 338 6.11 -0.54 17.11
N HIS A 339 4.98 -0.28 17.72
CA HIS A 339 3.95 0.62 17.22
C HIS A 339 3.33 1.42 18.37
N ALA A 340 2.69 2.54 18.03
CA ALA A 340 1.81 3.29 18.93
C ALA A 340 0.60 3.81 18.14
N GLY A 341 -0.55 3.92 18.80
CA GLY A 341 -1.79 4.39 18.24
C GLY A 341 -3.01 3.71 18.84
N ARG A 342 -4.09 3.63 18.10
CA ARG A 342 -5.35 3.05 18.58
C ARG A 342 -5.19 1.60 19.05
N PHE A 343 -5.78 1.31 20.23
CA PHE A 343 -5.84 -0.05 20.74
C PHE A 343 -6.84 -0.86 19.92
N LEU A 344 -6.32 -1.72 19.04
CA LEU A 344 -7.10 -2.55 18.11
C LEU A 344 -8.15 -1.74 17.32
N VAL A 345 -9.43 -1.88 17.67
CA VAL A 345 -10.55 -1.22 16.97
C VAL A 345 -11.18 -0.06 17.76
N SER A 346 -10.70 0.23 18.97
CA SER A 346 -11.31 1.25 19.84
C SER A 346 -10.88 2.67 19.47
N ARG A 347 -11.80 3.62 19.54
CA ARG A 347 -11.50 5.05 19.40
C ARG A 347 -11.11 5.71 20.74
N THR A 348 -11.49 5.11 21.87
CA THR A 348 -11.40 5.68 23.20
C THR A 348 -10.20 5.18 24.01
N LYS A 349 -9.36 4.34 23.40
CA LYS A 349 -8.17 3.81 24.03
C LYS A 349 -7.05 3.68 22.99
N ASP A 350 -5.86 4.16 23.35
CA ASP A 350 -4.64 3.97 22.60
C ASP A 350 -3.77 2.89 23.27
N ALA A 351 -2.75 2.46 22.58
CA ALA A 351 -1.72 1.55 23.10
C ALA A 351 -0.37 1.79 22.40
N PHE A 352 0.69 1.53 23.14
CA PHE A 352 1.94 1.07 22.57
C PHE A 352 1.89 -0.44 22.45
N TRP A 353 2.45 -1.03 21.39
CA TRP A 353 2.55 -2.49 21.31
C TRP A 353 3.77 -2.98 20.56
N LEU A 354 4.20 -4.19 20.94
CA LEU A 354 5.19 -4.98 20.24
C LEU A 354 4.46 -6.09 19.47
N SER A 355 4.73 -6.20 18.18
CA SER A 355 4.28 -7.32 17.34
C SER A 355 5.49 -8.14 16.92
N PHE A 356 5.51 -9.44 17.19
CA PHE A 356 6.63 -10.29 16.81
C PHE A 356 6.22 -11.70 16.40
N GLY A 357 6.94 -12.24 15.39
CA GLY A 357 6.81 -13.60 14.91
C GLY A 357 7.77 -14.53 15.68
N CYS A 358 7.24 -15.54 16.34
CA CYS A 358 8.05 -16.44 17.15
C CYS A 358 8.67 -17.56 16.31
N ARG A 359 9.89 -17.94 16.67
CA ARG A 359 10.49 -19.19 16.20
C ARG A 359 9.80 -20.35 16.91
N GLN A 360 9.32 -21.34 16.17
CA GLN A 360 8.56 -22.45 16.73
C GLN A 360 9.40 -23.33 17.65
N GLU A 361 10.69 -23.47 17.34
CA GLU A 361 11.67 -24.21 18.13
C GLU A 361 12.11 -23.50 19.43
N ASN A 362 11.87 -22.18 19.55
CA ASN A 362 12.26 -21.38 20.72
C ASN A 362 11.32 -20.19 20.96
N VAL A 363 10.07 -20.49 21.30
CA VAL A 363 9.04 -19.47 21.59
C VAL A 363 9.49 -18.53 22.72
N LYS A 364 9.99 -19.11 23.84
CA LYS A 364 10.47 -18.31 24.98
C LYS A 364 11.57 -17.33 24.58
N GLY A 365 12.57 -17.79 23.82
CA GLY A 365 13.66 -16.92 23.36
C GLY A 365 13.19 -15.80 22.47
N SER A 366 12.10 -15.99 21.69
CA SER A 366 11.49 -14.93 20.89
C SER A 366 10.84 -13.85 21.75
N PHE A 367 10.14 -14.25 22.84
CA PHE A 367 9.58 -13.32 23.83
C PHE A 367 10.70 -12.57 24.56
N ASP A 368 11.70 -13.27 25.08
CA ASP A 368 12.82 -12.67 25.81
C ASP A 368 13.50 -11.58 24.95
N ALA A 369 13.81 -11.88 23.71
CA ALA A 369 14.55 -10.97 22.83
C ALA A 369 13.70 -9.76 22.35
N ALA A 370 12.43 -9.97 21.99
CA ALA A 370 11.56 -8.88 21.56
C ALA A 370 11.28 -7.88 22.69
N ILE A 371 11.02 -8.41 23.90
CA ILE A 371 10.74 -7.59 25.09
C ILE A 371 12.01 -6.93 25.62
N ALA A 372 13.18 -7.57 25.51
CA ALA A 372 14.46 -7.01 26.00
C ALA A 372 14.73 -5.61 25.43
N GLU A 373 14.48 -5.38 24.14
CA GLU A 373 14.75 -4.07 23.50
C GLU A 373 13.81 -2.98 24.02
N SER A 374 12.54 -3.31 24.25
CA SER A 374 11.59 -2.35 24.85
C SER A 374 11.96 -2.07 26.32
N GLU A 375 12.40 -3.08 27.08
CA GLU A 375 12.84 -2.90 28.48
C GLU A 375 14.15 -2.11 28.57
N ARG A 376 15.09 -2.29 27.63
CA ARG A 376 16.28 -1.43 27.53
C ARG A 376 15.89 0.03 27.29
N ALA A 377 14.96 0.27 26.34
CA ALA A 377 14.46 1.61 26.08
C ALA A 377 13.74 2.21 27.31
N ARG A 378 12.92 1.44 28.01
CA ARG A 378 12.20 1.87 29.22
C ARG A 378 13.15 2.23 30.37
N ARG A 379 14.19 1.43 30.60
CA ARG A 379 15.07 1.57 31.80
C ARG A 379 16.22 2.51 31.57
N TYR A 380 16.84 2.44 30.40
CA TYR A 380 18.09 3.17 30.10
C TYR A 380 17.89 4.26 29.06
N GLY A 381 16.74 4.28 28.37
CA GLY A 381 16.43 5.25 27.32
C GLY A 381 17.17 4.96 26.00
N PHE A 382 17.32 6.03 25.24
CA PHE A 382 18.02 6.05 23.95
C PHE A 382 19.30 6.88 24.05
N THR A 383 20.28 6.58 23.20
CA THR A 383 21.52 7.33 23.11
C THR A 383 21.32 8.65 22.36
N GLU A 384 22.24 9.60 22.55
CA GLU A 384 22.24 10.87 21.80
C GLU A 384 22.35 10.61 20.29
N GLY A 385 23.16 9.64 19.85
CA GLY A 385 23.30 9.28 18.46
C GLY A 385 22.04 8.74 17.83
N GLU A 386 21.28 7.89 18.55
CA GLU A 386 19.95 7.41 18.08
C GLU A 386 18.98 8.58 17.94
N LEU A 387 18.91 9.46 18.96
CA LEU A 387 18.01 10.61 18.95
C LEU A 387 18.34 11.55 17.79
N GLN A 388 19.60 11.90 17.60
CA GLN A 388 20.03 12.80 16.52
C GLN A 388 19.62 12.25 15.15
N ARG A 389 19.87 10.97 14.89
CA ARG A 389 19.47 10.33 13.62
C ARG A 389 17.95 10.31 13.42
N ALA A 390 17.18 10.06 14.45
CA ALA A 390 15.72 10.09 14.38
C ALA A 390 15.19 11.49 14.11
N GLN A 391 15.76 12.51 14.77
CA GLN A 391 15.45 13.92 14.58
C GLN A 391 15.81 14.39 13.16
N ASP A 392 16.99 14.05 12.66
CA ASP A 392 17.42 14.38 11.30
C ASP A 392 16.49 13.79 10.26
N ARG A 393 16.05 12.54 10.46
CA ARG A 393 15.11 11.89 9.58
C ARG A 393 13.74 12.60 9.56
N GLN A 394 13.21 12.98 10.73
CA GLN A 394 11.95 13.73 10.82
C GLN A 394 12.05 15.09 10.14
N LEU A 395 13.18 15.78 10.32
CA LEU A 395 13.43 17.06 9.66
C LEU A 395 13.47 16.91 8.13
N LYS A 396 14.14 15.89 7.61
CA LYS A 396 14.18 15.61 6.17
C LYS A 396 12.80 15.33 5.58
N VAL A 397 11.98 14.54 6.30
CA VAL A 397 10.60 14.29 5.88
C VAL A 397 9.80 15.59 5.82
N ALA A 398 9.91 16.45 6.84
CA ALA A 398 9.22 17.73 6.88
C ALA A 398 9.72 18.70 5.79
N GLU A 399 11.03 18.78 5.54
CA GLU A 399 11.63 19.57 4.45
C GLU A 399 11.08 19.15 3.08
N ARG A 400 11.00 17.85 2.81
CA ARG A 400 10.40 17.32 1.58
C ARG A 400 8.91 17.64 1.48
N GLN A 401 8.15 17.46 2.55
CA GLN A 401 6.73 17.79 2.58
C GLN A 401 6.50 19.27 2.26
N TYR A 402 7.33 20.14 2.81
CA TYR A 402 7.29 21.57 2.53
C TYR A 402 7.68 21.89 1.07
N ALA A 403 8.73 21.28 0.54
CA ALA A 403 9.15 21.47 -0.87
C ALA A 403 8.02 21.09 -1.84
N GLU A 404 7.32 20.00 -1.55
CA GLU A 404 6.23 19.46 -2.38
C GLU A 404 4.83 20.04 -2.04
N ARG A 405 4.70 21.03 -1.15
CA ARG A 405 3.41 21.51 -0.63
C ARG A 405 2.42 21.99 -1.72
N ASN A 406 2.94 22.53 -2.82
CA ASN A 406 2.15 22.99 -3.97
C ASN A 406 1.91 21.92 -5.03
N ASP A 407 2.55 20.75 -4.89
CA ASP A 407 2.48 19.64 -5.84
C ASP A 407 1.61 18.48 -5.34
N ARG A 408 0.94 18.66 -4.20
CA ARG A 408 0.08 17.63 -3.58
C ARG A 408 -1.20 17.45 -4.38
N ARG A 409 -1.58 16.18 -4.64
CA ARG A 409 -2.86 15.83 -5.24
C ARG A 409 -4.02 16.04 -4.27
N ASN A 410 -5.24 16.13 -4.78
CA ASN A 410 -6.46 16.36 -4.01
C ASN A 410 -6.60 15.45 -2.78
N ARG A 411 -6.33 14.16 -2.94
CA ARG A 411 -6.45 13.16 -1.87
C ARG A 411 -5.64 13.49 -0.62
N TYR A 412 -4.49 14.17 -0.76
CA TYR A 412 -3.69 14.59 0.39
C TYR A 412 -4.47 15.53 1.31
N PHE A 413 -5.11 16.54 0.73
CA PHE A 413 -5.89 17.53 1.46
C PHE A 413 -7.22 16.96 1.96
N VAL A 414 -7.86 16.08 1.19
CA VAL A 414 -9.03 15.32 1.66
C VAL A 414 -8.71 14.55 2.92
N ASN A 415 -7.56 13.85 2.98
CA ASN A 415 -7.17 13.10 4.17
C ASN A 415 -6.96 14.00 5.40
N LYS A 416 -6.39 15.21 5.24
CA LYS A 416 -6.29 16.18 6.34
C LYS A 416 -7.69 16.57 6.87
N ALA A 417 -8.63 16.88 5.99
CA ALA A 417 -9.99 17.24 6.37
C ALA A 417 -10.73 16.06 7.04
N LEU A 418 -10.56 14.83 6.53
CA LEU A 418 -11.13 13.62 7.13
C LEU A 418 -10.57 13.38 8.54
N GLN A 419 -9.25 13.46 8.73
CA GLN A 419 -8.64 13.29 10.06
C GLN A 419 -9.09 14.36 11.04
N HIS A 420 -9.22 15.61 10.59
CA HIS A 420 -9.76 16.66 11.43
C HIS A 420 -11.21 16.40 11.83
N PHE A 421 -12.09 16.12 10.87
CA PHE A 421 -13.49 15.85 11.19
C PHE A 421 -13.65 14.61 12.06
N LEU A 422 -13.04 13.50 11.69
CA LEU A 422 -13.27 12.20 12.35
C LEU A 422 -12.52 12.04 13.66
N SER A 423 -11.35 12.68 13.82
CA SER A 423 -10.43 12.44 14.95
C SER A 423 -9.89 13.71 15.61
N ALA A 424 -10.42 14.86 15.22
CA ALA A 424 -9.96 16.18 15.72
C ALA A 424 -8.45 16.47 15.51
N GLU A 425 -7.82 15.78 14.54
CA GLU A 425 -6.41 16.04 14.22
C GLU A 425 -6.25 17.46 13.65
N PRO A 426 -5.26 18.24 14.07
CA PRO A 426 -5.10 19.61 13.61
C PRO A 426 -4.76 19.68 12.12
N VAL A 427 -5.37 20.61 11.40
CA VAL A 427 -5.08 20.90 9.99
C VAL A 427 -4.08 22.06 9.93
N VAL A 428 -2.80 21.73 9.96
CA VAL A 428 -1.72 22.72 9.89
C VAL A 428 -1.10 22.76 8.48
N THR A 429 -0.53 23.90 8.09
CA THR A 429 0.21 24.03 6.84
C THR A 429 1.54 23.28 6.91
N GLU A 430 2.09 22.88 5.77
CA GLU A 430 3.42 22.28 5.68
C GLU A 430 4.52 23.27 6.12
N THR A 431 4.28 24.57 6.00
CA THR A 431 5.17 25.63 6.52
C THR A 431 5.23 25.58 8.03
N LEU A 432 4.09 25.64 8.69
CA LEU A 432 4.01 25.57 10.16
C LEU A 432 4.56 24.23 10.68
N GLN A 433 4.25 23.13 9.99
CA GLN A 433 4.77 21.80 10.36
C GLN A 433 6.30 21.77 10.32
N LEU A 434 6.93 22.31 9.26
CA LEU A 434 8.39 22.38 9.16
C LEU A 434 9.01 23.25 10.26
N GLU A 435 8.39 24.41 10.54
CA GLU A 435 8.84 25.31 11.61
C GLU A 435 8.78 24.64 12.98
N LEU A 436 7.67 23.94 13.28
CA LEU A 436 7.53 23.18 14.52
C LEU A 436 8.53 22.03 14.63
N ILE A 437 8.76 21.26 13.57
CA ILE A 437 9.78 20.20 13.58
C ILE A 437 11.19 20.78 13.81
N ARG A 438 11.54 21.90 13.20
CA ARG A 438 12.81 22.59 13.46
C ARG A 438 12.94 23.08 14.91
N GLN A 439 11.84 23.57 15.48
CA GLN A 439 11.78 23.95 16.89
C GLN A 439 11.93 22.75 17.80
N PHE A 440 11.20 21.66 17.53
CA PHE A 440 11.26 20.43 18.33
C PHE A 440 12.65 19.79 18.29
N ASN A 441 13.30 19.76 17.13
CA ASN A 441 14.69 19.28 17.01
C ASN A 441 15.67 20.04 17.91
N ARG A 442 15.43 21.33 18.15
CA ARG A 442 16.30 22.16 19.02
C ARG A 442 15.95 22.07 20.50
N THR A 443 14.71 21.73 20.83
CA THR A 443 14.17 21.87 22.20
C THR A 443 13.84 20.55 22.88
N VAL A 444 13.66 19.48 22.11
CA VAL A 444 13.42 18.13 22.65
C VAL A 444 14.73 17.50 23.06
N THR A 445 14.85 17.21 24.36
CA THR A 445 16.08 16.65 24.96
C THR A 445 15.99 15.13 25.16
N PRO A 446 17.11 14.43 25.28
CA PRO A 446 17.15 13.00 25.60
C PRO A 446 16.32 12.65 26.85
N GLU A 447 16.35 13.49 27.89
CA GLU A 447 15.62 13.25 29.14
C GLU A 447 14.11 13.30 28.93
N GLN A 448 13.62 14.18 28.04
CA GLN A 448 12.19 14.26 27.69
C GLN A 448 11.74 13.02 26.92
N VAL A 449 12.52 12.57 25.95
CA VAL A 449 12.27 11.36 25.17
C VAL A 449 12.30 10.12 26.08
N ASN A 450 13.30 10.01 26.95
CA ASN A 450 13.45 8.88 27.86
C ASN A 450 12.33 8.81 28.91
N ARG A 451 11.85 9.96 29.40
CA ARG A 451 10.66 10.02 30.28
C ARG A 451 9.39 9.58 29.54
N ALA A 452 9.22 10.00 28.28
CA ALA A 452 8.10 9.60 27.47
C ALA A 452 8.15 8.09 27.13
N ALA A 453 9.31 7.56 26.80
CA ALA A 453 9.52 6.13 26.58
C ALA A 453 9.15 5.29 27.83
N LYS A 454 9.57 5.74 29.02
CA LYS A 454 9.24 5.08 30.28
C LYS A 454 7.73 5.09 30.58
N ARG A 455 7.01 6.12 30.15
CA ARG A 455 5.56 6.22 30.30
C ARG A 455 4.83 5.35 29.28
N LEU A 456 5.29 5.36 28.02
CA LEU A 456 4.67 4.65 26.90
C LEU A 456 4.85 3.14 27.01
N ILE A 457 6.07 2.69 27.36
CA ILE A 457 6.41 1.28 27.55
C ILE A 457 6.13 0.91 29.01
N SER A 458 4.87 0.52 29.28
CA SER A 458 4.36 0.28 30.64
C SER A 458 4.32 -1.21 30.98
N ASP A 459 4.55 -1.54 32.23
CA ASP A 459 4.32 -2.88 32.82
C ASP A 459 2.89 -3.05 33.36
N LYS A 460 2.02 -2.05 33.14
CA LYS A 460 0.63 -2.05 33.57
C LYS A 460 -0.31 -2.03 32.39
N ASN A 461 -1.57 -2.42 32.64
CA ASN A 461 -2.65 -2.32 31.67
C ASN A 461 -2.34 -3.07 30.37
N GLN A 462 -1.75 -4.27 30.50
CA GLN A 462 -1.22 -5.05 29.41
C GLN A 462 -2.24 -6.04 28.87
N VAL A 463 -2.19 -6.25 27.54
CA VAL A 463 -2.95 -7.26 26.81
C VAL A 463 -1.99 -8.01 25.90
N LEU A 464 -1.93 -9.32 26.03
CA LEU A 464 -1.17 -10.22 25.14
C LEU A 464 -2.16 -10.97 24.23
N VAL A 465 -2.04 -10.73 22.93
CA VAL A 465 -2.81 -11.44 21.91
C VAL A 465 -1.87 -12.37 21.15
N VAL A 466 -2.20 -13.65 21.06
CA VAL A 466 -1.37 -14.64 20.39
C VAL A 466 -2.20 -15.41 19.36
N TYR A 467 -1.70 -15.42 18.12
CA TYR A 467 -2.22 -16.21 17.02
C TYR A 467 -1.26 -17.34 16.69
N ALA A 468 -1.73 -18.58 16.70
CA ALA A 468 -0.85 -19.73 16.58
C ALA A 468 -1.34 -20.74 15.53
N PRO A 469 -0.43 -21.57 14.97
CA PRO A 469 -0.80 -22.73 14.18
C PRO A 469 -1.63 -23.72 14.99
N ASP A 470 -2.69 -24.28 14.38
CA ASP A 470 -3.43 -25.41 14.92
C ASP A 470 -2.94 -26.71 14.27
N LYS A 471 -1.83 -27.24 14.78
CA LYS A 471 -1.16 -28.42 14.26
C LYS A 471 -0.66 -29.30 15.41
N PRO A 472 -0.65 -30.65 15.24
CA PRO A 472 -0.19 -31.58 16.28
C PRO A 472 1.26 -31.35 16.72
N GLU A 473 2.15 -30.97 15.78
CA GLU A 473 3.57 -30.74 16.01
C GLU A 473 3.88 -29.40 16.70
N PHE A 474 2.92 -28.47 16.75
CA PHE A 474 3.09 -27.18 17.42
C PHE A 474 2.28 -27.13 18.72
N LYS A 475 2.98 -27.12 19.84
CA LYS A 475 2.37 -26.96 21.16
C LYS A 475 2.38 -25.51 21.58
N LEU A 476 1.20 -24.86 21.53
CA LEU A 476 1.01 -23.52 22.07
C LEU A 476 1.17 -23.58 23.59
N PRO A 477 2.08 -22.78 24.22
CA PRO A 477 2.17 -22.71 25.67
C PRO A 477 0.84 -22.23 26.29
N PRO A 478 0.46 -22.73 27.47
CA PRO A 478 -0.71 -22.24 28.21
C PRO A 478 -0.64 -20.73 28.47
N ASN A 479 -1.79 -20.07 28.66
CA ASN A 479 -1.89 -18.63 28.88
C ASN A 479 -1.02 -18.16 30.07
N ASP A 480 -1.05 -18.88 31.17
CA ASP A 480 -0.22 -18.56 32.35
C ASP A 480 1.28 -18.66 32.07
N THR A 481 1.70 -19.60 31.22
CA THR A 481 3.09 -19.71 30.77
C THR A 481 3.48 -18.55 29.84
N LEU A 482 2.60 -18.13 28.94
CA LEU A 482 2.83 -16.99 28.06
C LEU A 482 2.90 -15.67 28.85
N GLU A 483 2.01 -15.49 29.84
CA GLU A 483 2.07 -14.37 30.80
C GLU A 483 3.42 -14.39 31.54
N GLN A 484 3.84 -15.55 32.04
CA GLN A 484 5.11 -15.69 32.74
C GLN A 484 6.33 -15.38 31.85
N TYR A 485 6.28 -15.69 30.53
CA TYR A 485 7.35 -15.27 29.59
C TYR A 485 7.46 -13.76 29.52
N VAL A 486 6.36 -13.05 29.45
CA VAL A 486 6.35 -11.58 29.45
C VAL A 486 6.90 -11.03 30.76
N LEU A 487 6.38 -11.50 31.92
CA LEU A 487 6.79 -11.03 33.25
C LEU A 487 8.29 -11.32 33.53
N ASN A 488 8.78 -12.48 33.12
CA ASN A 488 10.19 -12.85 33.31
C ASN A 488 11.10 -11.98 32.42
N ALA A 489 10.74 -11.75 31.18
CA ALA A 489 11.48 -10.86 30.29
C ALA A 489 11.47 -9.41 30.82
N GLN A 490 10.35 -8.94 31.35
CA GLN A 490 10.25 -7.62 31.98
C GLN A 490 11.05 -7.53 33.30
N ALA A 491 11.22 -8.61 34.05
CA ALA A 491 12.00 -8.64 35.28
C ALA A 491 13.50 -8.83 35.05
N ALA A 492 13.92 -9.39 33.92
CA ALA A 492 15.31 -9.71 33.62
C ALA A 492 16.23 -8.49 33.64
N THR A 493 17.51 -8.68 33.94
CA THR A 493 18.52 -7.63 33.91
C THR A 493 19.11 -7.51 32.51
N TYR A 494 19.18 -6.31 31.98
CA TYR A 494 19.76 -6.02 30.69
C TYR A 494 20.88 -4.99 30.80
N ALA A 495 21.93 -5.11 29.98
CA ALA A 495 22.90 -4.05 29.80
C ALA A 495 22.29 -2.91 28.98
N PRO A 496 22.72 -1.65 29.21
CA PRO A 496 22.35 -0.54 28.36
C PRO A 496 22.71 -0.82 26.88
N TYR A 497 21.95 -0.25 25.96
CA TYR A 497 22.31 -0.29 24.55
C TYR A 497 23.58 0.53 24.28
N SER A 498 24.50 -0.01 23.48
CA SER A 498 25.70 0.68 23.05
C SER A 498 25.79 0.69 21.52
N GLU A 499 26.25 1.81 20.98
CA GLU A 499 26.39 1.97 19.56
C GLU A 499 27.83 1.85 19.10
N PRO A 500 28.12 1.18 17.98
CA PRO A 500 29.41 1.33 17.30
C PRO A 500 29.55 2.77 16.77
N GLN A 501 30.75 3.31 16.80
CA GLN A 501 31.04 4.60 16.20
C GLN A 501 30.83 4.50 14.67
N LEU A 502 30.04 5.41 14.14
CA LEU A 502 29.87 5.57 12.70
C LEU A 502 31.03 6.46 12.18
N ALA A 503 31.81 5.96 11.26
CA ALA A 503 32.94 6.70 10.73
C ALA A 503 32.90 6.79 9.21
N GLY A 504 33.20 7.96 8.68
CA GLY A 504 33.65 8.14 7.33
C GLY A 504 32.58 8.48 6.29
N GLU A 505 33.07 8.71 5.09
CA GLU A 505 32.28 8.88 3.86
C GLU A 505 31.91 7.52 3.27
N LEU A 506 30.83 7.45 2.46
CA LEU A 506 30.43 6.22 1.77
C LEU A 506 31.52 5.69 0.84
N ILE A 507 32.26 6.59 0.20
CA ILE A 507 33.40 6.27 -0.66
C ILE A 507 34.60 7.08 -0.18
N PRO A 508 35.45 6.53 0.70
CA PRO A 508 36.59 7.26 1.26
C PRO A 508 37.66 7.65 0.23
N GLN A 509 37.79 6.84 -0.83
CA GLN A 509 38.71 7.07 -1.92
C GLN A 509 37.95 7.15 -3.24
N LEU A 510 37.77 8.37 -3.73
CA LEU A 510 37.06 8.58 -4.98
C LEU A 510 37.91 8.07 -6.15
N PRO A 511 37.30 7.35 -7.12
CA PRO A 511 37.95 6.97 -8.36
C PRO A 511 38.28 8.22 -9.19
N GLN A 512 39.25 8.11 -10.09
CA GLN A 512 39.54 9.18 -11.05
C GLN A 512 38.34 9.41 -11.95
N PRO A 513 37.80 10.64 -12.05
CA PRO A 513 36.58 10.88 -12.82
C PRO A 513 36.77 10.51 -14.31
N GLY A 514 35.75 9.88 -14.87
CA GLY A 514 35.61 9.72 -16.33
C GLY A 514 35.12 11.03 -16.98
N THR A 515 34.73 10.95 -18.25
CA THR A 515 34.28 12.12 -19.03
C THR A 515 32.97 11.84 -19.76
N ILE A 516 32.26 12.92 -20.13
CA ILE A 516 31.17 12.89 -21.09
C ILE A 516 31.77 13.07 -22.48
N VAL A 517 31.59 12.10 -23.36
CA VAL A 517 32.19 12.05 -24.70
C VAL A 517 31.22 12.45 -25.81
N GLY A 518 29.92 12.47 -25.52
CA GLY A 518 28.88 12.87 -26.47
C GLY A 518 27.63 13.39 -25.78
N GLU A 519 26.90 14.27 -26.47
CA GLU A 519 25.64 14.83 -26.02
C GLU A 519 24.69 15.02 -27.21
N ARG A 520 23.39 14.66 -27.01
CA ARG A 520 22.35 14.88 -28.00
C ARG A 520 20.98 14.98 -27.33
N THR A 521 19.99 15.43 -28.06
CA THR A 521 18.58 15.39 -27.64
C THR A 521 17.95 14.07 -28.11
N GLY A 522 17.26 13.40 -27.21
CA GLY A 522 16.55 12.17 -27.47
C GLY A 522 15.02 12.37 -27.56
N ALA A 523 14.29 11.26 -27.62
CA ALA A 523 12.82 11.27 -27.64
C ALA A 523 12.25 11.92 -26.38
N TYR A 524 11.03 12.45 -26.49
CA TYR A 524 10.28 13.08 -25.40
C TYR A 524 11.03 14.23 -24.70
N GLY A 525 11.97 14.88 -25.40
CA GLY A 525 12.78 15.98 -24.85
C GLY A 525 13.81 15.53 -23.83
N THR A 526 14.23 14.26 -23.84
CA THR A 526 15.32 13.77 -23.00
C THR A 526 16.67 14.35 -23.46
N LYS A 527 17.55 14.63 -22.52
CA LYS A 527 18.98 14.83 -22.80
C LYS A 527 19.70 13.49 -22.72
N VAL A 528 20.50 13.19 -23.71
CA VAL A 528 21.27 11.95 -23.79
C VAL A 528 22.74 12.28 -23.67
N LEU A 529 23.42 11.71 -22.69
CA LEU A 529 24.84 11.90 -22.40
C LEU A 529 25.55 10.56 -22.56
N GLU A 530 26.59 10.52 -23.38
CA GLU A 530 27.42 9.35 -23.59
C GLU A 530 28.67 9.46 -22.73
N LEU A 531 28.92 8.46 -21.88
CA LEU A 531 30.03 8.46 -20.95
C LEU A 531 31.22 7.69 -21.51
N SER A 532 32.44 8.05 -21.06
CA SER A 532 33.69 7.46 -21.53
C SER A 532 33.81 5.95 -21.32
N ASN A 533 33.08 5.39 -20.34
CA ASN A 533 33.01 3.94 -20.11
C ASN A 533 31.95 3.23 -20.98
N GLY A 534 31.26 3.98 -21.85
CA GLY A 534 30.24 3.44 -22.76
C GLY A 534 28.80 3.43 -22.21
N THR A 535 28.59 3.77 -20.95
CA THR A 535 27.22 3.93 -20.39
C THR A 535 26.52 5.12 -21.07
N THR A 536 25.27 4.91 -21.51
CA THR A 536 24.43 5.98 -22.05
C THR A 536 23.41 6.43 -21.00
N VAL A 537 23.43 7.73 -20.69
CA VAL A 537 22.55 8.32 -19.68
C VAL A 537 21.45 9.15 -20.36
N TYR A 538 20.21 8.85 -20.09
CA TYR A 538 19.02 9.57 -20.52
C TYR A 538 18.48 10.39 -19.35
N VAL A 539 18.31 11.68 -19.52
CA VAL A 539 17.77 12.57 -18.48
C VAL A 539 16.48 13.18 -18.97
N LYS A 540 15.39 12.98 -18.26
CA LYS A 540 14.09 13.63 -18.46
C LYS A 540 13.85 14.62 -17.31
N PRO A 541 14.25 15.89 -17.46
CA PRO A 541 13.92 16.92 -16.47
C PRO A 541 12.40 17.12 -16.43
N THR A 542 11.83 17.16 -15.24
CA THR A 542 10.42 17.44 -14.97
C THR A 542 10.29 18.33 -13.75
N ASP A 543 9.16 19.03 -13.65
CA ASP A 543 8.79 19.84 -12.49
C ASP A 543 7.54 19.32 -11.76
N PHE A 544 7.17 18.06 -12.03
CA PHE A 544 5.97 17.43 -11.46
C PHE A 544 6.06 17.21 -9.95
N SER A 545 7.26 16.99 -9.45
CA SER A 545 7.60 16.95 -8.03
C SER A 545 8.90 17.72 -7.80
N LYS A 546 8.88 18.69 -6.87
CA LYS A 546 10.02 19.62 -6.67
C LYS A 546 11.23 18.98 -5.98
N ASP A 547 11.05 17.87 -5.27
CA ASP A 547 12.11 17.21 -4.51
C ASP A 547 12.17 15.69 -4.75
N GLN A 548 12.03 15.29 -6.01
CA GLN A 548 12.09 13.88 -6.39
C GLN A 548 12.91 13.68 -7.66
N ILE A 549 13.84 12.73 -7.61
CA ILE A 549 14.53 12.17 -8.76
C ILE A 549 14.41 10.65 -8.68
N THR A 550 14.00 10.02 -9.77
CA THR A 550 14.03 8.56 -9.96
C THR A 550 15.18 8.20 -10.89
N MET A 551 15.80 7.06 -10.65
CA MET A 551 16.89 6.52 -11.44
C MET A 551 16.64 5.05 -11.75
N ARG A 552 16.92 4.65 -12.99
CA ARG A 552 17.02 3.28 -13.45
C ARG A 552 18.32 3.11 -14.22
N LEU A 553 19.21 2.23 -13.73
CA LEU A 553 20.40 1.80 -14.45
C LEU A 553 20.19 0.32 -14.79
N TRP A 554 20.09 -0.04 -16.08
CA TRP A 554 19.80 -1.41 -16.49
C TRP A 554 20.64 -1.88 -17.66
N GLY A 555 20.89 -3.18 -17.68
CA GLY A 555 21.53 -3.91 -18.78
C GLY A 555 20.71 -5.13 -19.19
N GLU A 556 20.88 -5.60 -20.41
CA GLU A 556 20.21 -6.77 -20.95
C GLU A 556 20.87 -8.07 -20.50
N GLY A 557 20.07 -9.10 -20.31
CA GLY A 557 20.54 -10.47 -20.07
C GLY A 557 19.83 -11.19 -18.91
N GLY A 558 19.81 -10.63 -17.74
CA GLY A 558 19.10 -11.20 -16.59
C GLY A 558 19.44 -12.66 -16.29
N THR A 559 18.49 -13.39 -15.70
CA THR A 559 18.66 -14.82 -15.37
C THR A 559 18.63 -15.72 -16.60
N SER A 560 18.15 -15.22 -17.76
CA SER A 560 18.14 -16.02 -19.00
C SER A 560 19.53 -16.39 -19.51
N ARG A 561 20.59 -15.80 -18.98
CA ARG A 561 21.98 -16.16 -19.27
C ARG A 561 22.45 -17.42 -18.55
N TYR A 562 21.71 -17.92 -17.59
CA TYR A 562 22.10 -18.99 -16.70
C TYR A 562 21.21 -20.23 -16.91
N PRO A 563 21.74 -21.47 -16.76
CA PRO A 563 20.97 -22.69 -16.97
C PRO A 563 19.88 -22.87 -15.89
N ASP A 564 18.89 -23.69 -16.19
CA ASP A 564 17.77 -24.00 -15.30
C ASP A 564 18.19 -24.64 -13.97
N SER A 565 19.37 -25.28 -13.94
CA SER A 565 19.99 -25.79 -12.71
C SER A 565 20.27 -24.71 -11.68
N ASP A 566 20.44 -23.45 -12.12
CA ASP A 566 20.68 -22.29 -11.25
C ASP A 566 19.39 -21.67 -10.69
N ALA A 567 18.22 -22.11 -11.16
CA ALA A 567 16.94 -21.53 -10.76
C ALA A 567 16.74 -21.40 -9.23
N PRO A 568 17.18 -22.34 -8.38
CA PRO A 568 17.10 -22.15 -6.91
C PRO A 568 17.83 -20.92 -6.38
N ASN A 569 18.88 -20.44 -7.08
CA ASN A 569 19.69 -19.30 -6.66
C ASN A 569 19.07 -17.95 -7.04
N PHE A 570 18.29 -17.85 -8.12
CA PHE A 570 17.80 -16.59 -8.68
C PHE A 570 17.06 -15.69 -7.69
N PRO A 571 16.15 -16.20 -6.83
CA PRO A 571 15.45 -15.36 -5.85
C PRO A 571 16.37 -14.68 -4.83
N PHE A 572 17.59 -15.20 -4.66
CA PHE A 572 18.54 -14.74 -3.65
C PHE A 572 19.64 -13.83 -4.19
N VAL A 573 19.80 -13.71 -5.52
CA VAL A 573 20.95 -12.97 -6.11
C VAL A 573 20.99 -11.51 -5.67
N ALA A 574 19.89 -10.79 -5.80
CA ALA A 574 19.83 -9.38 -5.40
C ALA A 574 19.72 -9.20 -3.89
N SER A 575 18.92 -10.04 -3.21
CA SER A 575 18.69 -9.93 -1.77
C SER A 575 19.93 -10.24 -0.94
N ALA A 576 20.78 -11.17 -1.37
CA ALA A 576 22.05 -11.49 -0.70
C ALA A 576 22.97 -10.27 -0.59
N ILE A 577 23.00 -9.42 -1.61
CA ILE A 577 23.83 -8.20 -1.59
C ILE A 577 23.20 -7.12 -0.72
N THR A 578 21.88 -6.93 -0.81
CA THR A 578 21.20 -5.94 0.05
C THR A 578 21.25 -6.33 1.54
N ASP A 579 21.29 -7.62 1.85
CA ASP A 579 21.44 -8.10 3.23
C ASP A 579 22.90 -8.02 3.73
N ALA A 580 23.87 -8.16 2.85
CA ALA A 580 25.29 -8.03 3.18
C ALA A 580 25.74 -6.57 3.38
N GLY A 581 25.13 -5.61 2.64
CA GLY A 581 25.58 -4.23 2.56
C GLY A 581 26.51 -3.98 1.37
N VAL A 582 27.23 -2.86 1.35
CA VAL A 582 28.10 -2.45 0.23
C VAL A 582 29.43 -1.83 0.74
N GLY A 583 30.46 -1.90 -0.06
CA GLY A 583 31.79 -1.42 0.31
C GLY A 583 32.29 -2.08 1.60
N THR A 584 32.66 -1.28 2.58
CA THR A 584 33.09 -1.74 3.92
C THR A 584 31.92 -1.80 4.92
N PHE A 585 30.71 -1.36 4.54
CA PHE A 585 29.58 -1.19 5.43
C PHE A 585 28.64 -2.37 5.36
N ASP A 586 28.36 -3.01 6.51
CA ASP A 586 27.24 -3.92 6.65
C ASP A 586 25.91 -3.17 6.56
N LYS A 587 24.82 -3.92 6.38
CA LYS A 587 23.48 -3.35 6.21
C LYS A 587 23.05 -2.42 7.35
N ASN A 588 23.39 -2.72 8.60
CA ASN A 588 23.00 -1.92 9.76
C ASN A 588 23.77 -0.59 9.80
N THR A 589 25.07 -0.65 9.58
CA THR A 589 25.94 0.52 9.48
C THR A 589 25.52 1.43 8.33
N LEU A 590 25.31 0.86 7.13
CA LEU A 590 24.84 1.60 5.97
C LEU A 590 23.51 2.31 6.25
N ARG A 591 22.55 1.61 6.87
CA ARG A 591 21.24 2.19 7.24
C ARG A 591 21.39 3.37 8.22
N LYS A 592 22.30 3.26 9.20
CA LYS A 592 22.58 4.34 10.15
C LYS A 592 23.20 5.55 9.44
N MET A 593 24.14 5.34 8.54
CA MET A 593 24.77 6.41 7.75
C MET A 593 23.76 7.13 6.83
N LEU A 594 22.81 6.40 6.28
CA LEU A 594 21.78 6.93 5.39
C LEU A 594 20.56 7.49 6.12
N SER A 595 20.51 7.45 7.46
CA SER A 595 19.32 7.83 8.25
C SER A 595 18.90 9.29 8.04
N SER A 596 19.85 10.19 7.76
CA SER A 596 19.63 11.62 7.47
C SER A 596 19.55 11.93 5.98
N LYS A 597 19.47 10.91 5.11
CA LYS A 597 19.43 11.03 3.65
C LYS A 597 18.07 10.55 3.10
N ILE A 598 17.60 11.23 2.06
CA ILE A 598 16.49 10.76 1.23
C ILE A 598 17.10 10.22 -0.05
N ALA A 599 17.77 9.10 0.04
CA ALA A 599 18.38 8.39 -1.08
C ALA A 599 18.38 6.90 -0.83
N GLY A 600 18.14 6.12 -1.88
CA GLY A 600 18.20 4.67 -1.83
C GLY A 600 18.38 4.08 -3.22
N VAL A 601 19.10 2.96 -3.29
CA VAL A 601 19.30 2.16 -4.49
C VAL A 601 19.03 0.71 -4.16
N THR A 602 18.36 0.01 -5.06
CA THR A 602 18.02 -1.41 -4.89
C THR A 602 18.38 -2.17 -6.16
N PRO A 603 19.19 -3.23 -6.10
CA PRO A 603 19.44 -4.12 -7.21
C PRO A 603 18.26 -5.05 -7.45
N SER A 604 18.03 -5.43 -8.70
CA SER A 604 17.12 -6.50 -9.09
C SER A 604 17.62 -7.19 -10.37
N ILE A 605 17.27 -8.46 -10.52
CA ILE A 605 17.57 -9.24 -11.69
C ILE A 605 16.29 -9.97 -12.09
N SER A 606 15.79 -9.67 -13.29
CA SER A 606 14.67 -10.36 -13.92
C SER A 606 15.17 -11.39 -14.91
N ASP A 607 14.27 -11.97 -15.70
CA ASP A 607 14.66 -12.92 -16.73
C ASP A 607 15.53 -12.30 -17.81
N ASP A 608 15.23 -11.07 -18.24
CA ASP A 608 15.87 -10.41 -19.37
C ASP A 608 16.80 -9.28 -19.00
N THR A 609 16.67 -8.73 -17.80
CA THR A 609 17.43 -7.55 -17.38
C THR A 609 17.97 -7.66 -15.96
N GLN A 610 19.11 -7.05 -15.75
CA GLN A 610 19.62 -6.69 -14.43
C GLN A 610 19.59 -5.19 -14.29
N GLN A 611 19.19 -4.69 -13.10
CA GLN A 611 19.05 -3.25 -12.90
C GLN A 611 19.36 -2.80 -11.46
N LEU A 612 19.76 -1.53 -11.33
CA LEU A 612 19.75 -0.77 -10.09
C LEU A 612 18.66 0.30 -10.20
N SER A 613 17.68 0.26 -9.33
CA SER A 613 16.61 1.26 -9.24
C SER A 613 16.88 2.18 -8.06
N GLY A 614 16.83 3.50 -8.29
CA GLY A 614 17.11 4.50 -7.28
C GLY A 614 16.02 5.57 -7.15
N LYS A 615 15.93 6.15 -5.97
CA LYS A 615 15.17 7.38 -5.70
C LYS A 615 15.95 8.28 -4.76
N SER A 616 15.89 9.59 -5.01
CA SER A 616 16.49 10.57 -4.09
C SER A 616 15.67 11.86 -4.05
N SER A 617 15.94 12.67 -2.99
CA SER A 617 15.72 14.11 -3.05
C SER A 617 16.70 14.74 -4.02
N VAL A 618 16.42 15.97 -4.47
CA VAL A 618 17.37 16.73 -5.29
C VAL A 618 18.71 16.92 -4.57
N LYS A 619 18.67 17.22 -3.28
CA LYS A 619 19.86 17.42 -2.43
C LYS A 619 20.70 16.16 -2.22
N ASP A 620 20.07 15.00 -2.20
CA ASP A 620 20.74 13.72 -1.92
C ASP A 620 21.04 12.91 -3.19
N LEU A 621 20.99 13.55 -4.38
CA LEU A 621 21.31 12.93 -5.66
C LEU A 621 22.72 12.33 -5.67
N LYS A 622 23.72 13.04 -5.09
CA LYS A 622 25.08 12.53 -4.91
C LYS A 622 25.07 11.19 -4.17
N THR A 623 24.36 11.10 -3.05
CA THR A 623 24.27 9.86 -2.24
C THR A 623 23.64 8.71 -3.03
N MET A 624 22.63 8.98 -3.88
CA MET A 624 22.05 7.95 -4.74
C MET A 624 23.07 7.41 -5.75
N LEU A 625 23.92 8.29 -6.34
CA LEU A 625 24.93 7.87 -7.29
C LEU A 625 26.12 7.19 -6.59
N GLU A 626 26.50 7.58 -5.38
CA GLU A 626 27.46 6.85 -4.54
C GLU A 626 26.98 5.42 -4.25
N LEU A 627 25.72 5.25 -3.88
CA LEU A 627 25.14 3.92 -3.68
C LEU A 627 25.08 3.11 -4.99
N THR A 628 24.78 3.75 -6.11
CA THR A 628 24.81 3.11 -7.43
C THR A 628 26.20 2.57 -7.75
N TYR A 629 27.24 3.38 -7.52
CA TYR A 629 28.64 2.97 -7.66
C TYR A 629 28.96 1.76 -6.76
N LEU A 630 28.60 1.84 -5.48
CA LEU A 630 28.93 0.78 -4.51
C LEU A 630 28.21 -0.54 -4.83
N TYR A 631 26.95 -0.50 -5.21
CA TYR A 631 26.21 -1.73 -5.61
C TYR A 631 26.75 -2.33 -6.90
N PHE A 632 27.25 -1.53 -7.82
CA PHE A 632 27.78 -2.01 -9.10
C PHE A 632 29.21 -2.55 -8.94
N ASP A 633 30.12 -1.81 -8.33
CA ASP A 633 31.55 -2.08 -8.27
C ASP A 633 31.99 -2.77 -6.97
N GLN A 634 31.42 -2.38 -5.84
CA GLN A 634 31.84 -2.82 -4.50
C GLN A 634 30.72 -3.51 -3.70
N PRO A 635 30.03 -4.54 -4.28
CA PRO A 635 29.11 -5.34 -3.50
C PRO A 635 29.87 -6.04 -2.37
N ARG A 636 29.29 -6.08 -1.18
CA ARG A 636 29.90 -6.74 -0.03
C ARG A 636 29.49 -8.22 0.03
N ARG A 637 30.43 -9.09 0.38
CA ARG A 637 30.18 -10.51 0.65
C ARG A 637 30.09 -10.74 2.16
N ASP A 638 28.97 -11.33 2.62
CA ASP A 638 28.73 -11.63 4.03
C ASP A 638 28.02 -12.95 4.22
N THR A 639 28.78 -14.01 4.52
CA THR A 639 28.24 -15.36 4.70
C THR A 639 27.32 -15.46 5.92
N VAL A 640 27.59 -14.68 6.96
CA VAL A 640 26.78 -14.67 8.19
C VAL A 640 25.40 -14.09 7.90
N ALA A 641 25.35 -12.94 7.23
CA ALA A 641 24.09 -12.31 6.84
C ALA A 641 23.27 -13.20 5.89
N PHE A 642 23.94 -13.83 4.91
CA PHE A 642 23.29 -14.74 3.97
C PHE A 642 22.69 -15.97 4.67
N ASN A 643 23.48 -16.65 5.51
CA ASN A 643 23.00 -17.83 6.25
C ASN A 643 21.84 -17.48 7.19
N GLY A 644 21.90 -16.31 7.85
CA GLY A 644 20.80 -15.81 8.66
C GLY A 644 19.52 -15.53 7.83
N ALA A 645 19.65 -15.03 6.61
CA ALA A 645 18.51 -14.84 5.70
C ALA A 645 17.90 -16.18 5.25
N ILE A 646 18.73 -17.16 4.88
CA ILE A 646 18.29 -18.52 4.52
C ILE A 646 17.58 -19.20 5.70
N ASP A 647 18.10 -19.07 6.91
CA ASP A 647 17.50 -19.66 8.12
C ASP A 647 16.12 -19.05 8.43
N ARG A 648 15.99 -17.73 8.35
CA ARG A 648 14.68 -17.06 8.47
C ARG A 648 13.69 -17.54 7.41
N MET A 649 14.15 -17.64 6.15
CA MET A 649 13.32 -18.15 5.05
C MET A 649 12.89 -19.59 5.31
N ARG A 650 13.80 -20.45 5.77
CA ARG A 650 13.50 -21.86 6.11
C ARG A 650 12.42 -21.95 7.18
N SER A 651 12.51 -21.14 8.23
CA SER A 651 11.51 -21.08 9.30
C SER A 651 10.15 -20.59 8.79
N PHE A 652 10.15 -19.56 7.94
CA PHE A 652 8.93 -19.05 7.30
C PHE A 652 8.27 -20.08 6.37
N LEU A 653 9.07 -20.85 5.63
CA LEU A 653 8.56 -21.85 4.68
C LEU A 653 8.06 -23.14 5.36
N THR A 654 8.38 -23.37 6.62
CA THR A 654 8.06 -24.64 7.33
C THR A 654 6.56 -25.00 7.24
N ASN A 655 5.68 -24.02 7.33
CA ASN A 655 4.23 -24.21 7.32
C ASN A 655 3.51 -23.40 6.23
N ARG A 656 4.21 -22.97 5.19
CA ARG A 656 3.60 -22.08 4.18
C ARG A 656 2.37 -22.67 3.50
N GLU A 657 2.35 -23.98 3.29
CA GLU A 657 1.25 -24.70 2.63
C GLU A 657 0.00 -24.87 3.51
N ALA A 658 0.07 -24.46 4.79
CA ALA A 658 -1.11 -24.34 5.63
C ALA A 658 -2.15 -23.36 5.06
N ASN A 659 -1.67 -22.28 4.42
CA ASN A 659 -2.55 -21.35 3.74
C ASN A 659 -3.05 -21.94 2.42
N PRO A 660 -4.37 -22.17 2.24
CA PRO A 660 -4.92 -22.72 1.00
C PRO A 660 -4.59 -21.91 -0.25
N GLN A 661 -4.50 -20.59 -0.14
CA GLN A 661 -4.13 -19.73 -1.27
C GLN A 661 -2.70 -20.00 -1.75
N VAL A 662 -1.77 -20.29 -0.85
CA VAL A 662 -0.39 -20.64 -1.19
C VAL A 662 -0.36 -21.97 -1.94
N SER A 663 -1.03 -23.00 -1.42
CA SER A 663 -1.16 -24.29 -2.10
C SER A 663 -1.81 -24.17 -3.48
N TYR A 664 -2.84 -23.34 -3.59
CA TYR A 664 -3.48 -23.06 -4.87
C TYR A 664 -2.51 -22.41 -5.86
N ASN A 665 -1.75 -21.40 -5.45
CA ASN A 665 -0.81 -20.71 -6.32
C ASN A 665 0.32 -21.66 -6.79
N ASP A 666 0.80 -22.54 -5.90
CA ASP A 666 1.82 -23.54 -6.26
C ASP A 666 1.27 -24.52 -7.30
N SER A 667 0.04 -25.02 -7.13
CA SER A 667 -0.62 -25.90 -8.10
C SER A 667 -0.88 -25.18 -9.42
N LEU A 668 -1.30 -23.93 -9.36
CA LEU A 668 -1.55 -23.09 -10.53
C LEU A 668 -0.28 -22.93 -11.37
N VAL A 669 0.84 -22.57 -10.75
CA VAL A 669 2.13 -22.42 -11.45
C VAL A 669 2.58 -23.75 -12.07
N ALA A 670 2.43 -24.86 -11.35
CA ALA A 670 2.75 -26.19 -11.86
C ALA A 670 1.89 -26.58 -13.08
N ILE A 671 0.60 -26.25 -13.06
CA ILE A 671 -0.32 -26.49 -14.18
C ILE A 671 0.04 -25.60 -15.38
N LEU A 672 0.25 -24.30 -15.16
CA LEU A 672 0.52 -23.36 -16.24
C LEU A 672 1.86 -23.62 -16.94
N TYR A 673 2.90 -24.01 -16.21
CA TYR A 673 4.27 -24.10 -16.72
C TYR A 673 4.86 -25.53 -16.69
N GLY A 674 4.04 -26.56 -16.43
CA GLY A 674 4.48 -27.97 -16.51
C GLY A 674 5.62 -28.33 -15.55
N ASN A 675 5.64 -27.76 -14.35
CA ASN A 675 6.70 -27.94 -13.35
C ASN A 675 8.10 -27.46 -13.79
N HIS A 676 8.19 -26.52 -14.72
CA HIS A 676 9.47 -25.99 -15.17
C HIS A 676 10.28 -25.41 -13.99
N PRO A 677 11.59 -25.69 -13.85
CA PRO A 677 12.40 -25.31 -12.67
C PRO A 677 12.41 -23.81 -12.36
N ARG A 678 12.42 -22.94 -13.38
CA ARG A 678 12.43 -21.48 -13.22
C ARG A 678 11.14 -20.93 -12.62
N MET A 679 10.02 -21.63 -12.82
CA MET A 679 8.70 -21.19 -12.39
C MET A 679 8.31 -21.79 -11.04
N GLN A 680 9.10 -22.72 -10.50
CA GLN A 680 8.77 -23.33 -9.22
C GLN A 680 8.89 -22.33 -8.08
N PRO A 681 7.91 -22.27 -7.16
CA PRO A 681 8.01 -21.46 -5.98
C PRO A 681 9.14 -21.96 -5.06
N THR A 682 9.76 -21.03 -4.33
CA THR A 682 10.74 -21.39 -3.31
C THR A 682 10.06 -22.21 -2.22
N LYS A 683 10.54 -23.43 -2.02
CA LYS A 683 10.12 -24.34 -0.97
C LYS A 683 11.29 -24.63 -0.01
N ARG A 684 11.00 -25.28 1.12
CA ARG A 684 12.04 -25.60 2.11
C ARG A 684 13.16 -26.46 1.48
N GLU A 685 12.80 -27.44 0.66
CA GLU A 685 13.74 -28.35 -0.02
C GLU A 685 14.57 -27.64 -1.10
N THR A 686 14.06 -26.58 -1.68
CA THR A 686 14.82 -25.77 -2.64
C THR A 686 15.95 -24.99 -1.98
N LEU A 687 15.81 -24.62 -0.70
CA LEU A 687 16.84 -23.89 0.03
C LEU A 687 18.14 -24.68 0.20
N ASP A 688 18.07 -26.01 0.23
CA ASP A 688 19.25 -26.89 0.36
C ASP A 688 20.09 -26.92 -0.92
N ARG A 689 19.55 -26.44 -2.05
CA ARG A 689 20.23 -26.32 -3.35
C ARG A 689 20.76 -24.92 -3.62
N VAL A 690 20.52 -23.97 -2.73
CA VAL A 690 21.01 -22.60 -2.88
C VAL A 690 22.48 -22.52 -2.48
N SER A 691 23.31 -22.01 -3.37
CA SER A 691 24.75 -21.83 -3.15
C SER A 691 25.09 -20.35 -3.07
N TYR A 692 25.64 -19.89 -1.96
CA TYR A 692 26.06 -18.49 -1.81
C TYR A 692 27.16 -18.10 -2.80
N ASP A 693 28.10 -19.02 -3.11
CA ASP A 693 29.14 -18.78 -4.12
C ASP A 693 28.51 -18.56 -5.50
N ARG A 694 27.49 -19.34 -5.84
CA ARG A 694 26.81 -19.19 -7.12
C ARG A 694 25.96 -17.93 -7.18
N VAL A 695 25.25 -17.61 -6.12
CA VAL A 695 24.51 -16.34 -5.95
C VAL A 695 25.44 -15.14 -6.15
N TRP A 696 26.58 -15.15 -5.50
CA TRP A 696 27.62 -14.12 -5.58
C TRP A 696 28.18 -14.00 -7.01
N GLN A 697 28.51 -15.13 -7.63
CA GLN A 697 29.03 -15.17 -8.99
C GLN A 697 28.02 -14.57 -9.99
N ILE A 698 26.75 -14.98 -9.93
CA ILE A 698 25.68 -14.46 -10.80
C ILE A 698 25.58 -12.93 -10.66
N TYR A 699 25.61 -12.41 -9.44
CA TYR A 699 25.58 -10.96 -9.23
C TYR A 699 26.78 -10.25 -9.86
N ARG A 700 27.98 -10.75 -9.60
CA ARG A 700 29.23 -10.15 -10.12
C ARG A 700 29.29 -10.16 -11.65
N GLU A 701 28.83 -11.24 -12.29
CA GLU A 701 28.75 -11.33 -13.74
C GLU A 701 27.68 -10.40 -14.32
N SER A 702 26.56 -10.23 -13.60
CA SER A 702 25.45 -9.37 -14.04
C SER A 702 25.81 -7.89 -14.02
N PHE A 703 26.68 -7.46 -13.10
CA PHE A 703 27.12 -6.07 -12.94
C PHE A 703 28.63 -5.87 -13.24
N ALA A 704 29.13 -6.56 -14.26
CA ALA A 704 30.58 -6.56 -14.57
C ALA A 704 31.02 -5.51 -15.57
N ASP A 705 30.16 -5.06 -16.48
CA ASP A 705 30.49 -4.23 -17.64
C ASP A 705 29.47 -3.13 -17.87
N ALA A 706 29.80 -1.93 -17.42
CA ALA A 706 28.92 -0.76 -17.52
C ALA A 706 28.68 -0.28 -18.96
N SER A 707 29.50 -0.66 -19.93
CA SER A 707 29.28 -0.32 -21.36
C SER A 707 28.00 -0.93 -21.94
N LYS A 708 27.46 -1.95 -21.28
CA LYS A 708 26.20 -2.64 -21.65
C LYS A 708 24.97 -2.08 -20.96
N PHE A 709 25.13 -1.01 -20.18
CA PHE A 709 24.06 -0.41 -19.39
C PHE A 709 23.61 0.92 -19.96
N LYS A 710 22.30 1.15 -19.79
CA LYS A 710 21.64 2.44 -20.00
C LYS A 710 21.19 2.97 -18.65
N MET A 711 21.25 4.28 -18.43
CA MET A 711 20.74 4.95 -17.24
C MET A 711 19.62 5.91 -17.63
N LEU A 712 18.50 5.89 -16.92
CA LEU A 712 17.41 6.85 -17.05
C LEU A 712 17.25 7.59 -15.72
N LEU A 713 17.26 8.91 -15.78
CA LEU A 713 16.95 9.81 -14.68
C LEU A 713 15.70 10.63 -15.04
N VAL A 714 14.67 10.60 -14.18
CA VAL A 714 13.43 11.36 -14.36
C VAL A 714 13.14 12.15 -13.08
N GLY A 715 12.85 13.42 -13.21
CA GLY A 715 12.49 14.27 -12.07
C GLY A 715 13.07 15.67 -12.13
N ASN A 716 13.14 16.34 -10.98
CA ASN A 716 13.67 17.69 -10.88
C ASN A 716 15.21 17.68 -10.91
N VAL A 717 15.76 17.39 -12.08
CA VAL A 717 17.20 17.24 -12.32
C VAL A 717 17.73 18.50 -12.99
N ASP A 718 18.70 19.15 -12.32
CA ASP A 718 19.55 20.15 -12.96
C ASP A 718 20.72 19.44 -13.63
N ILE A 719 20.81 19.58 -14.97
CA ILE A 719 21.79 18.85 -15.79
C ILE A 719 23.21 19.30 -15.51
N ASP A 720 23.44 20.59 -15.27
CA ASP A 720 24.79 21.10 -15.04
C ASP A 720 25.38 20.60 -13.70
N SER A 721 24.54 20.55 -12.66
CA SER A 721 24.91 19.93 -11.39
C SER A 721 25.07 18.41 -11.46
N LEU A 722 24.34 17.75 -12.37
CA LEU A 722 24.42 16.30 -12.58
C LEU A 722 25.73 15.89 -13.28
N ARG A 723 26.22 16.65 -14.25
CA ARG A 723 27.40 16.31 -15.06
C ARG A 723 28.62 15.87 -14.25
N PRO A 724 29.14 16.66 -13.28
CA PRO A 724 30.27 16.23 -12.48
C PRO A 724 30.01 14.96 -11.68
N LEU A 725 28.79 14.75 -11.21
CA LEU A 725 28.41 13.55 -10.49
C LEU A 725 28.39 12.30 -11.40
N LEU A 726 27.92 12.42 -12.63
CA LEU A 726 28.00 11.33 -13.61
C LEU A 726 29.44 10.98 -13.95
N CYS A 727 30.32 11.99 -14.17
CA CYS A 727 31.73 11.78 -14.41
C CYS A 727 32.42 11.05 -13.22
N GLN A 728 32.04 11.42 -11.98
CA GLN A 728 32.64 10.87 -10.77
C GLN A 728 32.17 9.46 -10.43
N TYR A 729 30.86 9.13 -10.59
CA TYR A 729 30.30 7.92 -10.03
C TYR A 729 29.80 6.92 -11.09
N VAL A 730 29.40 7.40 -12.28
CA VAL A 730 28.85 6.52 -13.32
C VAL A 730 29.86 6.23 -14.42
N ALA A 731 30.61 7.24 -14.88
CA ALA A 731 31.65 7.08 -15.92
C ALA A 731 32.89 6.30 -15.40
N THR A 732 32.99 6.10 -14.09
CA THR A 732 34.04 5.35 -13.41
C THR A 732 33.68 3.88 -13.16
N LEU A 733 32.43 3.47 -13.44
CA LEU A 733 32.01 2.07 -13.31
C LEU A 733 32.86 1.17 -14.21
N PRO A 734 33.20 -0.05 -13.76
CA PRO A 734 33.97 -1.02 -14.54
C PRO A 734 33.35 -1.27 -15.91
N SER A 735 34.23 -1.31 -16.96
CA SER A 735 33.75 -1.41 -18.32
C SER A 735 34.82 -2.04 -19.26
N SER A 736 34.34 -2.77 -20.27
CA SER A 736 35.19 -3.28 -21.36
C SER A 736 35.74 -2.15 -22.25
N LYS A 737 35.12 -0.99 -22.28
CA LYS A 737 35.59 0.19 -23.05
C LYS A 737 36.89 0.79 -22.52
N ASN A 738 37.09 0.67 -21.21
CA ASN A 738 38.30 1.17 -20.55
C ASN A 738 39.16 0.04 -19.93
N ASN A 739 38.92 -1.21 -20.33
CA ASN A 739 39.59 -2.42 -19.86
C ASN A 739 39.55 -2.64 -18.36
N THR A 740 38.48 -2.19 -17.71
CA THR A 740 38.27 -2.35 -16.26
C THR A 740 37.09 -3.29 -15.92
N ALA A 741 36.52 -3.94 -16.92
CA ALA A 741 35.44 -4.95 -16.70
C ALA A 741 35.93 -6.05 -15.77
N THR A 742 35.09 -6.39 -14.76
CA THR A 742 35.51 -7.26 -13.65
C THR A 742 35.24 -8.75 -13.88
N ALA A 743 34.37 -9.08 -14.82
CA ALA A 743 34.08 -10.44 -15.23
C ALA A 743 33.42 -10.46 -16.61
N GLU A 744 33.56 -11.57 -17.33
CA GLU A 744 32.76 -11.82 -18.53
C GLU A 744 31.65 -12.84 -18.21
N PRO A 745 30.42 -12.66 -18.76
CA PRO A 745 29.39 -13.68 -18.63
C PRO A 745 29.86 -15.01 -19.20
N THR A 746 29.72 -16.06 -18.42
CA THR A 746 30.22 -17.41 -18.79
C THR A 746 29.45 -18.04 -19.96
N SER A 747 28.29 -17.49 -20.33
CA SER A 747 27.48 -18.02 -21.44
C SER A 747 26.83 -16.91 -22.27
N ARG A 748 26.91 -17.05 -23.61
CA ARG A 748 26.10 -16.28 -24.58
C ARG A 748 24.77 -16.99 -24.89
N LYS A 749 24.58 -18.24 -24.37
CA LYS A 749 23.35 -19.00 -24.55
C LYS A 749 22.23 -18.38 -23.73
N LYS A 750 21.08 -18.19 -24.36
CA LYS A 750 19.86 -17.79 -23.66
C LYS A 750 19.07 -19.02 -23.20
N TYR A 751 18.59 -18.96 -21.99
CA TYR A 751 17.70 -19.93 -21.36
C TYR A 751 16.40 -19.18 -21.01
N PRO A 752 15.46 -19.07 -21.96
CA PRO A 752 14.28 -18.25 -21.77
C PRO A 752 13.37 -18.82 -20.69
N THR A 753 12.61 -17.96 -20.07
CA THR A 753 11.48 -18.36 -19.23
C THR A 753 10.47 -19.13 -20.10
N PRO A 754 9.89 -20.22 -19.60
CA PRO A 754 8.90 -20.97 -20.35
C PRO A 754 7.61 -20.16 -20.52
N ASP A 755 7.03 -20.23 -21.70
CA ASP A 755 5.68 -19.74 -21.96
C ASP A 755 4.64 -20.56 -21.19
N VAL A 756 3.47 -20.00 -20.97
CA VAL A 756 2.31 -20.76 -20.49
C VAL A 756 2.00 -21.89 -21.49
N ARG A 757 1.75 -23.08 -20.97
CA ARG A 757 1.47 -24.26 -21.82
C ARG A 757 0.30 -24.00 -22.79
N ASN A 758 0.47 -24.44 -24.02
CA ASN A 758 -0.58 -24.43 -25.03
C ASN A 758 -1.52 -25.61 -24.78
N ALA A 759 -2.62 -25.41 -24.05
CA ALA A 759 -3.56 -26.45 -23.67
C ALA A 759 -5.00 -25.90 -23.59
N ASP A 760 -5.97 -26.76 -23.86
CA ASP A 760 -7.38 -26.53 -23.49
C ASP A 760 -7.74 -27.57 -22.42
N GLU A 761 -7.61 -27.17 -21.16
CA GLU A 761 -7.72 -28.05 -20.00
C GLU A 761 -8.55 -27.43 -18.87
N THR A 762 -9.21 -28.31 -18.12
CA THR A 762 -9.88 -27.95 -16.87
C THR A 762 -9.34 -28.81 -15.74
N HIS A 763 -8.87 -28.15 -14.69
CA HIS A 763 -8.30 -28.76 -13.50
C HIS A 763 -9.17 -28.43 -12.29
N LEU A 764 -9.63 -29.48 -11.59
CA LEU A 764 -10.40 -29.38 -10.37
C LEU A 764 -9.71 -30.17 -9.26
N PHE A 765 -9.45 -29.54 -8.14
CA PHE A 765 -8.92 -30.21 -6.96
C PHE A 765 -9.55 -29.65 -5.67
N LYS A 766 -9.41 -30.43 -4.59
CA LYS A 766 -9.96 -30.06 -3.28
C LYS A 766 -8.87 -29.80 -2.27
N LYS A 767 -9.14 -28.88 -1.35
CA LYS A 767 -8.27 -28.55 -0.23
C LYS A 767 -9.12 -28.26 1.00
N ARG A 768 -8.75 -28.80 2.15
CA ARG A 768 -9.40 -28.42 3.41
C ARG A 768 -9.22 -26.93 3.67
N MET A 769 -10.33 -26.24 3.93
CA MET A 769 -10.37 -24.81 4.22
C MET A 769 -11.28 -24.52 5.42
N ASN A 770 -10.83 -23.62 6.31
CA ASN A 770 -11.62 -23.21 7.47
C ASN A 770 -12.83 -22.32 7.11
N THR A 771 -12.79 -21.69 5.94
CA THR A 771 -13.96 -21.01 5.38
C THR A 771 -14.24 -21.65 4.01
N PRO A 772 -15.38 -22.36 3.85
CA PRO A 772 -15.72 -23.00 2.59
C PRO A 772 -15.72 -22.01 1.43
N SER A 773 -14.98 -22.30 0.37
CA SER A 773 -14.94 -21.47 -0.83
C SER A 773 -14.50 -22.25 -2.07
N ALA A 774 -14.93 -21.76 -3.23
CA ALA A 774 -14.40 -22.12 -4.53
C ALA A 774 -13.52 -20.97 -5.02
N LEU A 775 -12.32 -21.28 -5.49
CA LEU A 775 -11.39 -20.33 -6.10
C LEU A 775 -11.18 -20.73 -7.55
N VAL A 776 -11.60 -19.90 -8.48
CA VAL A 776 -11.58 -20.14 -9.92
C VAL A 776 -10.64 -19.19 -10.61
N ASN A 777 -9.76 -19.71 -11.47
CA ASN A 777 -8.98 -18.93 -12.43
C ASN A 777 -9.12 -19.56 -13.82
N ILE A 778 -9.35 -18.70 -14.80
CA ILE A 778 -9.43 -19.08 -16.21
C ILE A 778 -8.40 -18.26 -16.95
N PHE A 779 -7.50 -18.91 -17.65
CA PHE A 779 -6.47 -18.31 -18.47
C PHE A 779 -6.75 -18.61 -19.92
N TYR A 780 -6.71 -17.58 -20.74
CA TYR A 780 -6.67 -17.70 -22.18
C TYR A 780 -5.34 -17.18 -22.67
N THR A 781 -4.70 -17.87 -23.60
CA THR A 781 -3.46 -17.41 -24.26
C THR A 781 -3.62 -17.48 -25.77
N PHE A 782 -3.07 -16.52 -26.49
CA PHE A 782 -3.08 -16.48 -27.93
C PHE A 782 -1.90 -15.65 -28.46
N GLU A 783 -1.55 -15.85 -29.72
CA GLU A 783 -0.47 -15.08 -30.36
C GLU A 783 -1.00 -13.70 -30.75
N GLU A 784 -0.33 -12.66 -30.30
CA GLU A 784 -0.72 -11.26 -30.55
C GLU A 784 0.53 -10.39 -30.65
N PRO A 785 0.66 -9.54 -31.68
CA PRO A 785 1.81 -8.65 -31.81
C PRO A 785 1.96 -7.70 -30.62
N TYR A 786 3.20 -7.53 -30.15
CA TYR A 786 3.52 -6.58 -29.07
C TYR A 786 3.52 -5.14 -29.63
N THR A 787 2.36 -4.52 -29.66
CA THR A 787 2.15 -3.15 -30.18
C THR A 787 1.28 -2.31 -29.25
N PRO A 788 1.39 -0.97 -29.28
CA PRO A 788 0.50 -0.10 -28.50
C PRO A 788 -0.99 -0.29 -28.81
N LYS A 789 -1.35 -0.65 -30.03
CA LYS A 789 -2.74 -0.94 -30.41
C LYS A 789 -3.22 -2.24 -29.80
N SER A 790 -2.42 -3.29 -29.83
CA SER A 790 -2.74 -4.60 -29.23
C SER A 790 -2.89 -4.48 -27.71
N ASP A 791 -1.95 -3.79 -27.07
CA ASP A 791 -2.01 -3.53 -25.62
C ASP A 791 -3.27 -2.75 -25.24
N LEU A 792 -3.59 -1.68 -25.97
CA LEU A 792 -4.80 -0.91 -25.74
C LEU A 792 -6.09 -1.72 -25.97
N ALA A 793 -6.13 -2.56 -27.01
CA ALA A 793 -7.31 -3.39 -27.32
C ALA A 793 -7.55 -4.42 -26.20
N LEU A 794 -6.47 -5.02 -25.66
CA LEU A 794 -6.53 -5.92 -24.51
C LEU A 794 -6.98 -5.19 -23.24
N ASP A 795 -6.45 -3.99 -22.96
CA ASP A 795 -6.89 -3.18 -21.82
C ASP A 795 -8.38 -2.83 -21.90
N VAL A 796 -8.86 -2.50 -23.09
CA VAL A 796 -10.29 -2.23 -23.29
C VAL A 796 -11.13 -3.48 -23.17
N LEU A 797 -10.72 -4.62 -23.75
CA LEU A 797 -11.41 -5.90 -23.60
C LEU A 797 -11.52 -6.29 -22.12
N GLN A 798 -10.42 -6.22 -21.38
CA GLN A 798 -10.38 -6.49 -19.95
C GLN A 798 -11.39 -5.63 -19.17
N ARG A 799 -11.45 -4.33 -19.46
CA ARG A 799 -12.34 -3.39 -18.75
C ARG A 799 -13.80 -3.60 -19.09
N VAL A 800 -14.10 -3.89 -20.34
CA VAL A 800 -15.48 -4.21 -20.78
C VAL A 800 -15.97 -5.50 -20.13
N LEU A 801 -15.13 -6.55 -20.10
CA LEU A 801 -15.44 -7.80 -19.41
C LEU A 801 -15.63 -7.58 -17.91
N GLN A 802 -14.74 -6.78 -17.27
CA GLN A 802 -14.85 -6.45 -15.85
C GLN A 802 -16.22 -5.82 -15.51
N THR A 803 -16.70 -4.90 -16.35
CA THR A 803 -18.04 -4.30 -16.20
C THR A 803 -19.14 -5.35 -16.39
N ALA A 804 -19.07 -6.13 -17.48
CA ALA A 804 -20.06 -7.17 -17.76
C ALA A 804 -20.17 -8.22 -16.65
N TYR A 805 -19.08 -8.57 -16.01
CA TYR A 805 -19.08 -9.51 -14.87
C TYR A 805 -19.59 -8.86 -13.58
N THR A 806 -19.33 -7.59 -13.36
CA THR A 806 -19.94 -6.87 -12.22
C THR A 806 -21.46 -6.92 -12.35
N ASP A 807 -22.00 -6.61 -13.52
CA ASP A 807 -23.43 -6.63 -13.76
C ASP A 807 -24.03 -8.04 -13.67
N SER A 808 -23.43 -9.04 -14.32
CA SER A 808 -24.06 -10.36 -14.49
C SER A 808 -23.79 -11.34 -13.33
N VAL A 809 -22.60 -11.32 -12.75
CA VAL A 809 -22.20 -12.31 -11.73
C VAL A 809 -22.40 -11.77 -10.32
N ARG A 810 -22.05 -10.50 -10.08
CA ARG A 810 -22.23 -9.86 -8.78
C ARG A 810 -23.66 -9.38 -8.60
N GLU A 811 -24.12 -8.47 -9.47
CA GLU A 811 -25.36 -7.74 -9.27
C GLU A 811 -26.63 -8.60 -9.53
N GLU A 812 -26.64 -9.42 -10.61
CA GLU A 812 -27.81 -10.23 -10.92
C GLU A 812 -27.90 -11.53 -10.10
N LYS A 813 -26.75 -12.15 -9.80
CA LYS A 813 -26.71 -13.48 -9.16
C LYS A 813 -26.32 -13.44 -7.68
N GLY A 814 -25.74 -12.33 -7.19
CA GLY A 814 -25.19 -12.31 -5.83
C GLY A 814 -24.20 -13.47 -5.60
N GLY A 815 -23.54 -13.91 -6.67
CA GLY A 815 -22.77 -15.14 -6.69
C GLY A 815 -21.32 -14.98 -6.23
N THR A 816 -20.82 -13.77 -6.24
CA THR A 816 -19.46 -13.44 -5.81
C THR A 816 -19.38 -11.99 -5.36
N TYR A 817 -18.41 -11.67 -4.50
CA TYR A 817 -18.07 -10.28 -4.19
C TYR A 817 -17.53 -9.53 -5.41
N GLY A 818 -16.82 -10.23 -6.31
CA GLY A 818 -16.34 -9.66 -7.55
C GLY A 818 -15.60 -10.67 -8.43
N VAL A 819 -15.62 -10.39 -9.73
CA VAL A 819 -14.78 -11.08 -10.73
C VAL A 819 -13.66 -10.14 -11.13
N SER A 820 -12.43 -10.60 -11.09
CA SER A 820 -11.25 -9.84 -11.54
C SER A 820 -10.84 -10.31 -12.93
N VAL A 821 -10.63 -9.36 -13.83
CA VAL A 821 -10.06 -9.62 -15.15
C VAL A 821 -8.73 -8.90 -15.25
N GLY A 822 -7.70 -9.61 -15.67
CA GLY A 822 -6.36 -9.06 -15.92
C GLY A 822 -5.84 -9.51 -17.27
N TYR A 823 -4.90 -8.78 -17.83
CA TYR A 823 -4.21 -9.19 -19.05
C TYR A 823 -2.71 -9.00 -18.94
N ALA A 824 -1.98 -9.68 -19.79
CA ALA A 824 -0.57 -9.46 -20.06
C ALA A 824 -0.36 -9.54 -21.58
N LEU A 825 0.56 -8.76 -22.09
CA LEU A 825 1.07 -8.84 -23.45
C LEU A 825 2.59 -8.95 -23.36
N GLU A 826 3.14 -10.07 -23.81
CA GLU A 826 4.55 -10.40 -23.68
C GLU A 826 5.23 -10.33 -25.06
N LYS A 827 6.49 -9.88 -25.05
CA LYS A 827 7.31 -9.72 -26.26
C LYS A 827 8.15 -10.94 -26.56
N ASP A 828 8.47 -11.74 -25.52
CA ASP A 828 9.51 -12.75 -25.57
C ASP A 828 9.14 -13.94 -26.46
N ASN A 829 10.15 -14.58 -27.04
CA ASN A 829 10.14 -15.78 -27.89
C ASN A 829 9.03 -15.83 -28.97
N ARG A 830 7.77 -15.69 -28.54
CA ARG A 830 6.56 -15.49 -29.35
C ARG A 830 5.70 -14.42 -28.71
N PRO A 831 5.39 -13.33 -29.40
CA PRO A 831 4.48 -12.33 -28.87
C PRO A 831 3.16 -12.99 -28.46
N THR A 832 2.88 -13.02 -27.17
CA THR A 832 1.74 -13.74 -26.60
C THR A 832 0.92 -12.83 -25.73
N ALA A 833 -0.38 -12.81 -25.97
CA ALA A 833 -1.36 -12.20 -25.08
C ALA A 833 -1.93 -13.25 -24.13
N MET A 834 -2.16 -12.84 -22.89
CA MET A 834 -2.85 -13.62 -21.88
C MET A 834 -4.00 -12.81 -21.29
N LEU A 835 -5.18 -13.40 -21.21
CA LEU A 835 -6.29 -12.88 -20.42
C LEU A 835 -6.55 -13.82 -19.25
N ARG A 836 -6.58 -13.29 -18.03
CA ARG A 836 -6.89 -14.02 -16.81
C ARG A 836 -8.21 -13.53 -16.22
N ILE A 837 -9.12 -14.45 -15.94
CA ILE A 837 -10.37 -14.19 -15.23
C ILE A 837 -10.33 -14.95 -13.92
N SER A 838 -10.57 -14.28 -12.80
CA SER A 838 -10.52 -14.92 -11.48
C SER A 838 -11.64 -14.44 -10.57
N PHE A 839 -12.21 -15.37 -9.80
CA PHE A 839 -13.21 -15.06 -8.79
C PHE A 839 -13.22 -16.10 -7.66
N ARG A 840 -13.79 -15.68 -6.54
CA ARG A 840 -14.06 -16.55 -5.38
C ARG A 840 -15.55 -16.56 -5.13
N THR A 841 -16.09 -17.74 -4.81
CA THR A 841 -17.53 -17.93 -4.57
C THR A 841 -17.79 -19.05 -3.58
N ASP A 842 -19.08 -19.25 -3.25
CA ASP A 842 -19.56 -20.44 -2.55
C ASP A 842 -19.28 -21.71 -3.39
N PRO A 843 -18.77 -22.79 -2.77
CA PRO A 843 -18.64 -24.08 -3.49
C PRO A 843 -19.91 -24.59 -4.16
N ALA A 844 -21.08 -24.26 -3.64
CA ALA A 844 -22.36 -24.66 -4.23
C ALA A 844 -22.75 -23.84 -5.48
N LYS A 845 -22.08 -22.68 -5.71
CA LYS A 845 -22.44 -21.75 -6.80
C LYS A 845 -21.50 -21.81 -8.00
N TYR A 846 -20.26 -22.31 -7.86
CA TYR A 846 -19.24 -22.16 -8.89
C TYR A 846 -19.66 -22.76 -10.24
N GLU A 847 -20.34 -23.92 -10.26
CA GLU A 847 -20.81 -24.56 -11.48
C GLU A 847 -21.85 -23.75 -12.25
N THR A 848 -22.61 -22.92 -11.56
CA THR A 848 -23.60 -22.03 -12.18
C THR A 848 -22.98 -20.72 -12.67
N LEU A 849 -21.86 -20.30 -12.10
CA LEU A 849 -21.20 -19.02 -12.44
C LEU A 849 -20.21 -19.15 -13.60
N ILE A 850 -19.48 -20.25 -13.70
CA ILE A 850 -18.51 -20.48 -14.79
C ILE A 850 -19.14 -20.32 -16.19
N PRO A 851 -20.32 -20.93 -16.51
CA PRO A 851 -20.98 -20.72 -17.80
C PRO A 851 -21.36 -19.26 -18.09
N ILE A 852 -21.62 -18.47 -17.06
CA ILE A 852 -21.89 -17.02 -17.23
C ILE A 852 -20.61 -16.31 -17.66
N VAL A 853 -19.48 -16.65 -17.02
CA VAL A 853 -18.16 -16.09 -17.37
C VAL A 853 -17.82 -16.40 -18.84
N TYR A 854 -17.95 -17.63 -19.27
CA TYR A 854 -17.71 -18.01 -20.67
C TYR A 854 -18.63 -17.31 -21.66
N ARG A 855 -19.90 -17.18 -21.30
CA ARG A 855 -20.92 -16.54 -22.15
C ARG A 855 -20.61 -15.07 -22.41
N GLN A 856 -20.06 -14.34 -21.45
CA GLN A 856 -19.70 -12.93 -21.66
C GLN A 856 -18.54 -12.77 -22.64
N VAL A 857 -17.51 -13.61 -22.56
CA VAL A 857 -16.42 -13.60 -23.56
C VAL A 857 -16.95 -13.95 -24.95
N ALA A 858 -17.75 -15.01 -25.05
CA ALA A 858 -18.38 -15.44 -26.31
C ALA A 858 -19.32 -14.34 -26.87
N HIS A 859 -20.06 -13.65 -26.04
CA HIS A 859 -20.93 -12.55 -26.45
C HIS A 859 -20.14 -11.40 -27.12
N ILE A 860 -18.98 -11.02 -26.51
CA ILE A 860 -18.12 -9.99 -27.11
C ILE A 860 -17.52 -10.46 -28.43
N ALA A 861 -17.10 -11.73 -28.50
CA ALA A 861 -16.58 -12.29 -29.75
C ALA A 861 -17.64 -12.35 -30.87
N ASP A 862 -18.89 -12.66 -30.54
CA ASP A 862 -19.98 -12.79 -31.51
C ASP A 862 -20.55 -11.42 -31.92
N ARG A 863 -20.87 -10.57 -30.96
CA ARG A 863 -21.63 -9.31 -31.15
C ARG A 863 -20.84 -8.02 -30.95
N GLY A 864 -19.60 -8.13 -30.51
CA GLY A 864 -18.79 -6.98 -30.07
C GLY A 864 -19.17 -6.47 -28.68
N PRO A 865 -18.36 -5.57 -28.13
CA PRO A 865 -18.62 -4.93 -26.83
C PRO A 865 -19.81 -3.96 -26.91
N ASN A 866 -20.50 -3.81 -25.80
CA ASN A 866 -21.57 -2.81 -25.67
C ASN A 866 -21.04 -1.40 -25.97
N PRO A 867 -21.66 -0.63 -26.90
CA PRO A 867 -21.20 0.71 -27.27
C PRO A 867 -21.13 1.69 -26.08
N VAL A 868 -22.06 1.59 -25.14
CA VAL A 868 -22.08 2.43 -23.94
C VAL A 868 -20.87 2.10 -23.04
N SER A 869 -20.57 0.81 -22.84
CA SER A 869 -19.39 0.37 -22.08
C SER A 869 -18.09 0.82 -22.75
N MET A 870 -18.00 0.74 -24.08
CA MET A 870 -16.86 1.26 -24.86
C MET A 870 -16.64 2.76 -24.64
N ASP A 871 -17.70 3.57 -24.71
CA ASP A 871 -17.63 5.03 -24.50
C ASP A 871 -17.16 5.36 -23.08
N LYS A 872 -17.69 4.67 -22.07
CA LYS A 872 -17.26 4.82 -20.66
C LYS A 872 -15.78 4.50 -20.49
N VAL A 873 -15.31 3.39 -21.05
CA VAL A 873 -13.90 2.98 -20.95
C VAL A 873 -12.99 3.99 -21.64
N LYS A 874 -13.32 4.45 -22.85
CA LYS A 874 -12.53 5.47 -23.55
C LYS A 874 -12.43 6.78 -22.76
N LYS A 875 -13.54 7.27 -22.20
CA LYS A 875 -13.55 8.47 -21.35
C LYS A 875 -12.65 8.30 -20.11
N TYR A 876 -12.70 7.12 -19.48
CA TYR A 876 -11.84 6.79 -18.35
C TYR A 876 -10.34 6.81 -18.75
N LEU A 877 -9.99 6.17 -19.86
CA LEU A 877 -8.61 6.10 -20.35
C LEU A 877 -8.04 7.49 -20.68
N LEU A 878 -8.80 8.32 -21.39
CA LEU A 878 -8.39 9.69 -21.74
C LEU A 878 -8.22 10.57 -20.49
N LYS A 879 -9.12 10.45 -19.51
CA LYS A 879 -8.98 11.14 -18.23
C LYS A 879 -7.71 10.69 -17.50
N THR A 880 -7.50 9.39 -17.40
CA THR A 880 -6.35 8.81 -16.69
C THR A 880 -5.03 9.17 -17.37
N TYR A 881 -5.00 9.19 -18.70
CA TYR A 881 -3.84 9.65 -19.46
C TYR A 881 -3.46 11.09 -19.09
N GLY A 882 -4.43 12.01 -19.01
CA GLY A 882 -4.19 13.38 -18.57
C GLY A 882 -3.62 13.50 -17.16
N GLN A 883 -3.92 12.53 -16.26
CA GLN A 883 -3.35 12.46 -14.92
C GLN A 883 -1.95 11.82 -14.90
N ASN A 884 -1.66 10.93 -15.85
CA ASN A 884 -0.39 10.19 -15.92
C ASN A 884 0.73 11.05 -16.51
N ILE A 885 0.48 11.87 -17.52
CA ILE A 885 1.52 12.67 -18.18
C ILE A 885 2.19 13.72 -17.27
N ILE A 886 1.62 14.00 -16.11
CA ILE A 886 2.19 14.85 -15.06
C ILE A 886 2.77 14.02 -13.89
N ASP A 887 3.20 12.80 -14.16
CA ASP A 887 3.78 11.89 -13.18
C ASP A 887 5.13 11.34 -13.64
N ASN A 888 6.14 11.37 -12.76
CA ASN A 888 7.49 10.91 -13.09
C ASN A 888 7.54 9.41 -13.41
N GLY A 889 6.71 8.61 -12.76
CA GLY A 889 6.64 7.16 -13.00
C GLY A 889 6.12 6.81 -14.39
N TYR A 890 5.19 7.62 -14.94
CA TYR A 890 4.73 7.46 -16.31
C TYR A 890 5.87 7.67 -17.30
N TRP A 891 6.69 8.70 -17.11
CA TRP A 891 7.81 8.98 -18.00
C TRP A 891 8.94 7.95 -17.87
N ASP A 892 9.20 7.44 -16.65
CA ASP A 892 10.09 6.30 -16.47
C ASP A 892 9.61 5.10 -17.30
N TYR A 893 8.31 4.77 -17.23
CA TYR A 893 7.71 3.66 -17.98
C TYR A 893 7.84 3.82 -19.49
N VAL A 894 7.35 4.92 -20.05
CA VAL A 894 7.31 5.08 -21.51
C VAL A 894 8.70 5.24 -22.14
N ILE A 895 9.63 5.91 -21.45
CA ILE A 895 11.01 6.03 -21.92
C ILE A 895 11.73 4.69 -21.84
N TYR A 896 11.57 3.95 -20.73
CA TYR A 896 12.17 2.63 -20.57
C TYR A 896 11.71 1.68 -21.69
N HIS A 897 10.42 1.54 -21.95
CA HIS A 897 9.90 0.67 -23.01
C HIS A 897 10.34 1.10 -24.40
N ARG A 898 10.43 2.39 -24.66
CA ARG A 898 10.99 2.87 -25.92
C ARG A 898 12.46 2.48 -26.10
N LEU A 899 13.26 2.58 -25.03
CA LEU A 899 14.69 2.26 -25.08
C LEU A 899 15.00 0.76 -25.04
N GLN A 900 14.17 -0.01 -24.34
CA GLN A 900 14.35 -1.43 -24.15
C GLN A 900 13.64 -2.24 -25.25
N ASP A 901 12.42 -1.88 -25.58
CA ASP A 901 11.54 -2.66 -26.47
C ASP A 901 11.40 -2.05 -27.87
N GLY A 902 11.78 -0.78 -28.02
CA GLY A 902 11.58 -0.01 -29.26
C GLY A 902 10.13 0.44 -29.46
N ILE A 903 9.29 0.38 -28.43
CA ILE A 903 7.84 0.66 -28.52
C ILE A 903 7.51 2.04 -27.93
N ASP A 904 6.70 2.81 -28.68
CA ASP A 904 6.21 4.11 -28.25
C ASP A 904 4.78 4.00 -27.71
N PHE A 905 4.64 3.99 -26.40
CA PHE A 905 3.35 3.97 -25.71
C PHE A 905 2.76 5.36 -25.45
N HIS A 906 3.42 6.43 -25.92
CA HIS A 906 3.04 7.80 -25.57
C HIS A 906 2.53 8.62 -26.74
N THR A 907 3.29 8.70 -27.84
CA THR A 907 3.13 9.77 -28.87
C THR A 907 1.71 9.87 -29.40
N ASP A 908 1.07 8.76 -29.77
CA ASP A 908 -0.25 8.74 -30.39
C ASP A 908 -1.34 8.15 -29.46
N TYR A 909 -1.08 8.07 -28.16
CA TYR A 909 -1.98 7.37 -27.23
C TYR A 909 -3.42 7.88 -27.25
N GLU A 910 -3.64 9.21 -27.19
CA GLU A 910 -5.00 9.77 -27.25
C GLU A 910 -5.70 9.43 -28.56
N GLN A 911 -4.97 9.51 -29.69
CA GLN A 911 -5.53 9.19 -31.00
C GLN A 911 -5.86 7.71 -31.13
N LEU A 912 -4.99 6.83 -30.59
CA LEU A 912 -5.24 5.39 -30.53
C LEU A 912 -6.52 5.09 -29.73
N VAL A 913 -6.68 5.70 -28.53
CA VAL A 913 -7.89 5.54 -27.72
C VAL A 913 -9.15 6.00 -28.46
N ARG A 914 -9.10 7.15 -29.14
CA ARG A 914 -10.23 7.69 -29.91
C ARG A 914 -10.59 6.79 -31.09
N ASN A 915 -9.60 6.30 -31.81
CA ASN A 915 -9.75 5.51 -33.03
C ASN A 915 -10.04 4.04 -32.80
N LEU A 916 -9.76 3.49 -31.60
CA LEU A 916 -10.05 2.09 -31.29
C LEU A 916 -11.54 1.80 -31.50
N THR A 917 -11.88 0.81 -32.32
CA THR A 917 -13.25 0.46 -32.67
C THR A 917 -13.79 -0.69 -31.85
N ALA A 918 -15.10 -0.85 -31.81
CA ALA A 918 -15.74 -2.05 -31.24
C ALA A 918 -15.29 -3.31 -31.99
N GLY A 919 -15.03 -3.20 -33.29
CA GLY A 919 -14.53 -4.29 -34.15
C GLY A 919 -13.10 -4.74 -33.73
N ASP A 920 -12.22 -3.83 -33.32
CA ASP A 920 -10.89 -4.19 -32.83
C ASP A 920 -11.00 -5.06 -31.56
N VAL A 921 -11.85 -4.66 -30.60
CA VAL A 921 -12.06 -5.39 -29.36
C VAL A 921 -12.78 -6.73 -29.59
N GLN A 922 -13.74 -6.74 -30.53
CA GLN A 922 -14.40 -7.96 -30.96
C GLN A 922 -13.42 -8.97 -31.59
N GLN A 923 -12.54 -8.48 -32.46
CA GLN A 923 -11.51 -9.32 -33.07
C GLN A 923 -10.59 -9.93 -32.03
N MET A 924 -10.14 -9.14 -31.05
CA MET A 924 -9.34 -9.62 -29.95
C MET A 924 -10.04 -10.75 -29.17
N ALA A 925 -11.33 -10.64 -28.91
CA ALA A 925 -12.12 -11.69 -28.26
C ALA A 925 -12.27 -12.95 -29.15
N LYS A 926 -12.38 -12.77 -30.49
CA LYS A 926 -12.39 -13.90 -31.45
C LYS A 926 -11.07 -14.64 -31.48
N ASP A 927 -9.95 -13.92 -31.52
CA ASP A 927 -8.61 -14.49 -31.54
C ASP A 927 -8.33 -15.27 -30.26
N LEU A 928 -8.74 -14.72 -29.13
CA LEU A 928 -8.69 -15.37 -27.83
C LEU A 928 -9.43 -16.70 -27.81
N LEU A 929 -10.68 -16.75 -28.29
CA LEU A 929 -11.47 -17.99 -28.33
C LEU A 929 -10.99 -18.94 -29.44
N GLY A 930 -10.60 -18.40 -30.60
CA GLY A 930 -10.12 -19.16 -31.76
C GLY A 930 -8.77 -19.84 -31.52
N SER A 931 -8.00 -19.41 -30.53
CA SER A 931 -6.73 -20.03 -30.17
C SER A 931 -6.88 -21.46 -29.63
N HIS A 932 -8.04 -21.81 -29.08
CA HIS A 932 -8.28 -23.06 -28.35
C HIS A 932 -7.25 -23.32 -27.24
N ARG A 933 -6.72 -22.24 -26.60
CA ARG A 933 -5.73 -22.30 -25.52
C ARG A 933 -6.34 -21.72 -24.26
N ARG A 934 -7.02 -22.58 -23.49
CA ARG A 934 -7.70 -22.22 -22.25
C ARG A 934 -7.29 -23.16 -21.14
N ILE A 935 -6.83 -22.61 -20.03
CA ILE A 935 -6.56 -23.39 -18.81
C ILE A 935 -7.48 -22.85 -17.70
N GLU A 936 -8.43 -23.68 -17.27
CA GLU A 936 -9.25 -23.42 -16.12
C GLU A 936 -8.72 -24.20 -14.92
N VAL A 937 -8.54 -23.51 -13.80
CA VAL A 937 -8.09 -24.11 -12.53
C VAL A 937 -9.05 -23.73 -11.42
N THR A 938 -9.68 -24.72 -10.85
CA THR A 938 -10.64 -24.54 -9.74
C THR A 938 -10.19 -25.33 -8.52
N MET A 939 -10.10 -24.63 -7.36
CA MET A 939 -9.88 -25.26 -6.07
C MET A 939 -11.15 -25.12 -5.23
N LEU A 940 -11.67 -26.23 -4.72
CA LEU A 940 -12.81 -26.29 -3.83
C LEU A 940 -12.39 -26.60 -2.40
N SER A 941 -13.17 -26.09 -1.43
CA SER A 941 -13.10 -26.64 -0.07
C SER A 941 -13.59 -28.09 -0.06
N GLU A 942 -12.90 -28.95 0.73
CA GLU A 942 -13.37 -30.30 1.04
C GLU A 942 -14.67 -30.26 1.86
#